data_999fcc73bbb6df16c4cd42581895d32e
#
_entry.id   999fcc73bbb6df16c4cd42581895d32e
#
_cell.length_a   1.000
_cell.length_b   1.000
_cell.length_c   1.000
_cell.angle_alpha   90.00
_cell.angle_beta   90.00
_cell.angle_gamma   90.00
#
_symmetry.space_group_name_H-M   'P 1'
#
loop_
_entity.id
_entity.type
_entity.pdbx_description
1 polymer ?
#
loop_
_entity_poly.entity_id
_entity_poly.type
_entity_poly.pdbx_seq_one_letter_code
_entity_poly.pdbx_strand_id
1 'polypeptide(L)'
;MLLTFLFQLNAGAEDKKLFHQMTAADGLYDNSVQAIKCTYSGRITILTLGNVNFYDGAGFSQIRGAQETKYYLKDYHGKDRLFYDNNHHLWLKDSTGVACVNLTTEKFFTNVDSILATYGANRQVDNLFVDTNGDIWLHMSNYIYNHKYGHKFAVRKNANLEDIEVYGQKQLLMFYNDGVMVCYDAKSGRQLYQTMPYGADDAKIYTRGCVRELHGDTLFLIRDGRNGSVLSSYNLKTKKWTEIVRQEYHLNNLVIHAGSLYISSDKGYFTYDLGSGELTHYEGLRMNNGRRLETDINVIDFDLQGGMWIGTDTRGLLYSSPLNVSVHQIASDSPEAAELIELMRPLKGISEFKGKKVNMVFFDSRRWTWVATPHGLHLYKTPHDEPVVYSLTNGLFNDVVHAIVEDDYHDIWISTSNGIVCLHIVGNKVKQTYYFGASDNVPNETFLNAKGMKLPNGQIIMQSLDHVVMFDPVNFQHFFNMDAYVMYPKLSKLLVNGINVEAGDEVAGSVVLEKAITRTKVINLTYEQNTISMTFSAQNYARPLKTFYRVRVVELDKEWKDYSYYTSNGLVDRKGQLHLPLTNLEPGTYHVQLLSSMIEGEYVGEVYEWIINVHQPWWRTTGLISLFGLILFALLVTNMLIYNRNTRLKMQRNSEENDVISRIKSFVDRCDTYNNEKIAPTQEEIYGTDSETRINLSDDFVDVMLRIIPYVHERKGRSFSMHMLANAIDMDVIELYGMISENIHKSPRVLIRSMRIDQVAEQLRTTDKTVEDIANDCGFVSPNYMIAKFYHRFKMTPREYREELAQ
;
A
#
# COMPACT_ATOMS: atom_id res chain seq x y z
N MET A 1 -54.38 3.67 -29.11
CA MET A 1 -53.42 4.77 -28.88
C MET A 1 -52.31 4.37 -27.94
N LEU A 2 -52.52 3.81 -26.75
CA LEU A 2 -51.47 3.34 -25.83
C LEU A 2 -50.57 2.26 -26.43
N LEU A 3 -51.13 1.30 -27.16
CA LEU A 3 -50.38 0.25 -27.86
C LEU A 3 -49.51 0.80 -29.00
N THR A 4 -49.93 1.86 -29.65
CA THR A 4 -49.17 2.47 -30.79
C THR A 4 -47.99 3.34 -30.25
N PHE A 5 -48.17 3.96 -29.07
CA PHE A 5 -47.09 4.72 -28.43
C PHE A 5 -46.03 3.82 -27.85
N LEU A 6 -46.41 2.68 -27.26
CA LEU A 6 -45.46 1.63 -26.82
C LEU A 6 -44.68 0.99 -27.97
N PHE A 7 -45.27 0.94 -29.15
CA PHE A 7 -44.56 0.47 -30.38
C PHE A 7 -43.62 1.53 -30.96
N GLN A 8 -43.90 2.83 -30.79
CA GLN A 8 -43.00 3.90 -31.23
C GLN A 8 -41.75 4.05 -30.34
N LEU A 9 -41.83 3.69 -29.07
CA LEU A 9 -40.64 3.58 -28.20
C LEU A 9 -39.73 2.40 -28.59
N ASN A 10 -40.22 1.45 -29.38
CA ASN A 10 -39.44 0.35 -29.97
C ASN A 10 -39.02 0.60 -31.46
N ALA A 11 -39.36 1.75 -32.03
CA ALA A 11 -39.03 2.08 -33.42
C ALA A 11 -37.68 2.79 -33.48
N GLY A 12 -36.65 2.00 -33.56
CA GLY A 12 -35.27 2.38 -33.76
C GLY A 12 -34.42 1.58 -32.81
N ALA A 13 -33.71 0.61 -33.32
CA ALA A 13 -32.57 0.00 -32.63
C ALA A 13 -31.45 1.05 -32.53
N GLU A 14 -31.77 2.22 -32.01
CA GLU A 14 -30.79 3.20 -31.63
C GLU A 14 -29.97 2.64 -30.48
N ASP A 15 -28.70 2.91 -30.53
CA ASP A 15 -27.67 2.46 -29.61
C ASP A 15 -28.18 2.34 -28.17
N LYS A 16 -28.39 1.13 -27.69
CA LYS A 16 -28.82 0.86 -26.32
C LYS A 16 -27.73 1.21 -25.28
N LYS A 17 -26.51 1.57 -25.75
CA LYS A 17 -25.35 1.87 -24.90
C LYS A 17 -25.46 3.29 -24.35
N LEU A 18 -25.21 3.42 -23.05
CA LEU A 18 -25.08 4.70 -22.37
C LEU A 18 -23.60 4.96 -22.11
N PHE A 19 -23.13 6.15 -22.49
CA PHE A 19 -21.75 6.54 -22.35
C PHE A 19 -21.54 7.51 -21.21
N HIS A 20 -20.52 7.26 -20.42
CA HIS A 20 -19.99 8.16 -19.42
C HIS A 20 -18.75 8.85 -19.97
N GLN A 21 -18.63 10.16 -19.82
CA GLN A 21 -17.52 10.96 -20.31
C GLN A 21 -16.50 11.20 -19.19
N MET A 22 -15.22 11.02 -19.52
CA MET A 22 -14.07 11.39 -18.68
C MET A 22 -13.16 12.33 -19.46
N THR A 23 -12.76 13.41 -18.80
CA THR A 23 -12.03 14.53 -19.42
C THR A 23 -10.79 14.88 -18.61
N ALA A 24 -10.08 15.93 -19.01
CA ALA A 24 -8.98 16.48 -18.24
C ALA A 24 -9.40 16.94 -16.83
N ALA A 25 -10.68 17.30 -16.62
CA ALA A 25 -11.21 17.62 -15.30
C ALA A 25 -11.26 16.39 -14.36
N ASP A 26 -11.32 15.17 -14.92
CA ASP A 26 -11.34 13.91 -14.20
C ASP A 26 -9.93 13.35 -13.97
N GLY A 27 -8.89 14.03 -14.48
CA GLY A 27 -7.47 13.66 -14.36
C GLY A 27 -6.83 13.08 -15.61
N LEU A 28 -7.54 12.97 -16.72
CA LEU A 28 -6.94 12.65 -18.02
C LEU A 28 -5.99 13.80 -18.41
N TYR A 29 -4.84 13.47 -19.02
CA TYR A 29 -3.85 14.51 -19.35
C TYR A 29 -4.35 15.52 -20.37
N ASP A 30 -5.03 15.04 -21.41
CA ASP A 30 -5.59 15.85 -22.50
C ASP A 30 -6.85 15.19 -23.04
N ASN A 31 -7.79 15.99 -23.55
CA ASN A 31 -9.04 15.50 -24.12
C ASN A 31 -8.87 14.90 -25.54
N SER A 32 -7.72 15.09 -26.17
CA SER A 32 -7.43 14.45 -27.46
C SER A 32 -6.85 13.07 -27.23
N VAL A 33 -7.69 12.06 -27.31
CA VAL A 33 -7.34 10.64 -27.12
C VAL A 33 -7.00 10.02 -28.47
N GLN A 34 -5.73 9.66 -28.66
CA GLN A 34 -5.21 9.17 -29.94
C GLN A 34 -5.24 7.64 -30.05
N ALA A 35 -4.99 6.94 -28.95
CA ALA A 35 -5.05 5.48 -28.91
C ALA A 35 -5.48 4.96 -27.53
N ILE A 36 -6.11 3.82 -27.51
CA ILE A 36 -6.48 3.08 -26.32
C ILE A 36 -6.00 1.64 -26.48
N LYS A 37 -5.48 1.06 -25.40
CA LYS A 37 -5.22 -0.37 -25.30
C LYS A 37 -5.60 -0.87 -23.91
N CYS A 38 -6.51 -1.82 -23.89
CA CYS A 38 -6.85 -2.55 -22.68
C CYS A 38 -5.78 -3.62 -22.44
N THR A 39 -5.05 -3.49 -21.32
CA THR A 39 -3.95 -4.40 -21.02
C THR A 39 -4.48 -5.74 -20.50
N TYR A 40 -3.71 -6.79 -20.68
CA TYR A 40 -3.96 -8.07 -20.02
C TYR A 40 -3.90 -7.97 -18.48
N SER A 41 -3.37 -6.88 -17.92
CA SER A 41 -3.39 -6.59 -16.48
C SER A 41 -4.70 -5.96 -16.01
N GLY A 42 -5.62 -5.66 -16.94
CA GLY A 42 -6.93 -5.04 -16.71
C GLY A 42 -6.92 -3.51 -16.71
N ARG A 43 -5.76 -2.83 -16.56
CA ARG A 43 -5.71 -1.36 -16.68
C ARG A 43 -5.90 -0.91 -18.13
N ILE A 44 -6.51 0.25 -18.27
CA ILE A 44 -6.69 0.89 -19.58
C ILE A 44 -5.50 1.83 -19.82
N THR A 45 -4.79 1.61 -20.91
CA THR A 45 -3.72 2.50 -21.36
C THR A 45 -4.25 3.43 -22.41
N ILE A 46 -4.06 4.72 -22.22
CA ILE A 46 -4.62 5.78 -23.05
C ILE A 46 -3.48 6.70 -23.50
N LEU A 47 -3.30 6.80 -24.80
CA LEU A 47 -2.39 7.78 -25.41
C LEU A 47 -3.17 9.05 -25.69
N THR A 48 -2.79 10.13 -25.03
CA THR A 48 -3.23 11.48 -25.33
C THR A 48 -2.10 12.26 -26.01
N LEU A 49 -2.34 13.48 -26.43
CA LEU A 49 -1.31 14.30 -27.05
C LEU A 49 -0.07 14.42 -26.13
N GLY A 50 0.99 13.69 -26.49
CA GLY A 50 2.30 13.75 -25.83
C GLY A 50 2.48 12.93 -24.54
N ASN A 51 1.46 12.23 -24.03
CA ASN A 51 1.57 11.46 -22.78
C ASN A 51 0.77 10.18 -22.76
N VAL A 52 1.28 9.23 -21.96
CA VAL A 52 0.58 7.98 -21.64
C VAL A 52 -0.13 8.13 -20.30
N ASN A 53 -1.40 7.77 -20.32
CA ASN A 53 -2.22 7.67 -19.12
C ASN A 53 -2.56 6.21 -18.87
N PHE A 54 -2.53 5.79 -17.62
CA PHE A 54 -3.11 4.51 -17.18
C PHE A 54 -4.32 4.78 -16.31
N TYR A 55 -5.42 4.15 -16.60
CA TYR A 55 -6.63 4.22 -15.80
C TYR A 55 -6.90 2.89 -15.12
N ASP A 56 -7.13 2.88 -13.83
CA ASP A 56 -7.32 1.70 -12.99
C ASP A 56 -8.76 1.52 -12.47
N GLY A 57 -9.68 2.32 -12.98
CA GLY A 57 -11.08 2.37 -12.53
C GLY A 57 -11.37 3.48 -11.53
N ALA A 58 -10.36 4.09 -10.94
CA ALA A 58 -10.53 5.12 -9.93
C ALA A 58 -9.81 6.42 -10.26
N GLY A 59 -8.66 6.34 -10.93
CA GLY A 59 -7.89 7.51 -11.28
C GLY A 59 -6.94 7.28 -12.44
N PHE A 60 -6.43 8.39 -12.95
CA PHE A 60 -5.41 8.38 -13.98
C PHE A 60 -4.04 8.54 -13.35
N SER A 61 -3.11 7.65 -13.70
CA SER A 61 -1.68 7.83 -13.50
C SER A 61 -1.02 8.14 -14.84
N GLN A 62 0.00 9.00 -14.83
CA GLN A 62 0.59 9.54 -16.06
C GLN A 62 2.08 9.23 -16.11
N ILE A 63 2.58 8.82 -17.28
CA ILE A 63 4.01 8.72 -17.55
C ILE A 63 4.38 9.87 -18.46
N ARG A 64 5.26 10.75 -17.97
CA ARG A 64 5.75 11.92 -18.68
C ARG A 64 7.12 11.64 -19.30
N GLY A 65 7.51 12.42 -20.33
CA GLY A 65 8.85 12.37 -20.89
C GLY A 65 8.98 11.65 -22.24
N ALA A 66 7.84 11.32 -22.90
CA ALA A 66 7.87 10.70 -24.22
C ALA A 66 8.67 11.48 -25.27
N GLN A 67 8.58 12.80 -25.24
CA GLN A 67 9.26 13.66 -26.22
C GLN A 67 10.78 13.75 -26.02
N GLU A 68 11.23 13.64 -24.77
CA GLU A 68 12.65 13.73 -24.41
C GLU A 68 13.46 12.48 -24.75
N THR A 69 12.76 11.33 -24.89
CA THR A 69 13.36 10.01 -25.08
C THR A 69 13.07 9.40 -26.45
N LYS A 70 12.51 10.18 -27.36
CA LYS A 70 12.03 9.71 -28.64
C LYS A 70 13.15 9.35 -29.60
N TYR A 71 13.03 8.16 -30.22
CA TYR A 71 13.83 7.76 -31.36
C TYR A 71 13.14 8.23 -32.66
N TYR A 72 13.80 9.05 -33.48
CA TYR A 72 13.24 9.61 -34.70
C TYR A 72 13.21 8.58 -35.84
N LEU A 73 12.03 8.38 -36.41
CA LEU A 73 11.83 7.53 -37.59
C LEU A 73 11.90 8.38 -38.86
N LYS A 74 12.68 7.93 -39.83
CA LYS A 74 13.02 8.73 -41.02
C LYS A 74 11.84 9.00 -41.95
N ASP A 75 10.97 8.03 -42.15
CA ASP A 75 9.95 8.05 -43.20
C ASP A 75 8.57 7.63 -42.68
N TYR A 76 8.24 7.86 -41.40
CA TYR A 76 6.94 7.53 -40.88
C TYR A 76 5.97 8.71 -40.97
N HIS A 77 4.84 8.46 -41.66
CA HIS A 77 3.75 9.41 -41.82
C HIS A 77 2.39 8.77 -41.45
N GLY A 78 2.32 7.97 -40.43
CA GLY A 78 1.12 7.25 -39.98
C GLY A 78 0.37 7.97 -38.86
N LYS A 79 -0.73 7.36 -38.43
CA LYS A 79 -1.46 7.75 -37.22
C LYS A 79 -0.70 7.33 -35.98
N ASP A 80 -0.95 8.02 -34.85
CA ASP A 80 -0.41 7.63 -33.56
C ASP A 80 -0.87 6.22 -33.17
N ARG A 81 0.07 5.39 -32.72
CA ARG A 81 -0.19 4.00 -32.41
C ARG A 81 0.44 3.60 -31.09
N LEU A 82 -0.21 2.66 -30.42
CA LEU A 82 0.18 2.11 -29.15
C LEU A 82 0.29 0.59 -29.26
N PHE A 83 1.43 0.01 -28.91
CA PHE A 83 1.69 -1.40 -29.00
C PHE A 83 2.28 -1.97 -27.71
N TYR A 84 1.91 -3.19 -27.38
CA TYR A 84 2.62 -4.01 -26.38
C TYR A 84 3.46 -5.06 -27.09
N ASP A 85 4.69 -5.27 -26.61
CA ASP A 85 5.51 -6.38 -27.06
C ASP A 85 5.57 -7.51 -26.02
N ASN A 86 6.16 -8.64 -26.44
CA ASN A 86 6.32 -9.81 -25.58
C ASN A 86 7.36 -9.64 -24.45
N ASN A 87 8.16 -8.57 -24.48
CA ASN A 87 9.20 -8.28 -23.50
C ASN A 87 8.76 -7.27 -22.42
N HIS A 88 7.44 -7.07 -22.29
CA HIS A 88 6.85 -6.12 -21.36
C HIS A 88 7.25 -4.66 -21.63
N HIS A 89 7.34 -4.29 -22.89
CA HIS A 89 7.49 -2.92 -23.31
C HIS A 89 6.18 -2.38 -23.91
N LEU A 90 5.96 -1.09 -23.69
CA LEU A 90 4.91 -0.34 -24.37
C LEU A 90 5.58 0.62 -25.35
N TRP A 91 5.22 0.48 -26.62
CA TRP A 91 5.75 1.29 -27.70
C TRP A 91 4.73 2.33 -28.13
N LEU A 92 5.17 3.58 -28.14
CA LEU A 92 4.42 4.73 -28.62
C LEU A 92 5.02 5.16 -29.92
N LYS A 93 4.23 5.15 -30.98
CA LYS A 93 4.65 5.51 -32.32
C LYS A 93 3.77 6.64 -32.82
N ASP A 94 4.36 7.78 -33.16
CA ASP A 94 3.68 8.92 -33.75
C ASP A 94 4.31 9.32 -35.10
N SER A 95 3.87 10.44 -35.67
CA SER A 95 4.32 10.91 -36.96
C SER A 95 5.82 11.24 -37.06
N THR A 96 6.53 11.33 -35.94
CA THR A 96 7.93 11.74 -35.89
C THR A 96 8.87 10.66 -35.39
N GLY A 97 8.37 9.70 -34.62
CA GLY A 97 9.25 8.70 -34.05
C GLY A 97 8.57 7.71 -33.13
N VAL A 98 9.37 7.02 -32.37
CA VAL A 98 8.92 6.02 -31.40
C VAL A 98 9.57 6.25 -30.05
N ALA A 99 8.79 6.11 -29.00
CA ALA A 99 9.24 6.05 -27.62
C ALA A 99 8.90 4.68 -27.02
N CYS A 100 9.65 4.25 -26.03
CA CYS A 100 9.48 2.96 -25.40
C CYS A 100 9.39 3.13 -23.88
N VAL A 101 8.36 2.53 -23.29
CA VAL A 101 8.15 2.46 -21.83
C VAL A 101 8.48 1.07 -21.33
N ASN A 102 9.27 0.99 -20.30
CA ASN A 102 9.45 -0.24 -19.53
C ASN A 102 8.26 -0.43 -18.59
N LEU A 103 7.43 -1.43 -18.87
CA LEU A 103 6.25 -1.73 -18.05
C LEU A 103 6.58 -2.35 -16.67
N THR A 104 7.85 -2.72 -16.44
CA THR A 104 8.27 -3.19 -15.12
C THR A 104 8.47 -2.03 -14.15
N THR A 105 8.96 -0.89 -14.65
CA THR A 105 9.21 0.33 -13.84
C THR A 105 8.24 1.46 -14.15
N GLU A 106 7.44 1.33 -15.22
CA GLU A 106 6.56 2.38 -15.78
C GLU A 106 7.31 3.71 -16.05
N LYS A 107 8.54 3.59 -16.55
CA LYS A 107 9.38 4.72 -16.95
C LYS A 107 9.79 4.60 -18.42
N PHE A 108 9.94 5.73 -19.10
CA PHE A 108 10.51 5.73 -20.45
C PHE A 108 11.98 5.30 -20.43
N PHE A 109 12.36 4.51 -21.42
CA PHE A 109 13.79 4.28 -21.68
C PHE A 109 14.45 5.56 -22.19
N THR A 110 15.55 5.92 -21.58
CA THR A 110 16.32 7.11 -21.98
C THR A 110 17.09 6.87 -23.29
N ASN A 111 17.38 5.63 -23.65
CA ASN A 111 18.06 5.23 -24.88
C ASN A 111 17.29 4.13 -25.60
N VAL A 112 16.45 4.52 -26.55
CA VAL A 112 15.66 3.60 -27.37
C VAL A 112 16.54 2.81 -28.35
N ASP A 113 17.66 3.35 -28.83
CA ASP A 113 18.63 2.66 -29.69
C ASP A 113 19.10 1.35 -29.04
N SER A 114 19.43 1.42 -27.75
CA SER A 114 19.89 0.23 -27.02
C SER A 114 18.84 -0.88 -26.98
N ILE A 115 17.54 -0.51 -26.89
CA ILE A 115 16.45 -1.45 -26.92
C ILE A 115 16.25 -2.00 -28.33
N LEU A 116 16.26 -1.15 -29.36
CA LEU A 116 16.16 -1.60 -30.74
C LEU A 116 17.30 -2.57 -31.12
N ALA A 117 18.50 -2.36 -30.60
CA ALA A 117 19.62 -3.26 -30.78
C ALA A 117 19.33 -4.68 -30.22
N THR A 118 18.57 -4.82 -29.14
CA THR A 118 18.18 -6.15 -28.60
C THR A 118 17.24 -6.89 -29.54
N TYR A 119 16.51 -6.18 -30.39
CA TYR A 119 15.67 -6.74 -31.49
C TYR A 119 16.41 -6.92 -32.79
N GLY A 120 17.74 -6.67 -32.83
CA GLY A 120 18.59 -6.91 -33.99
C GLY A 120 18.81 -5.69 -34.88
N ALA A 121 18.53 -4.47 -34.39
CA ALA A 121 18.91 -3.25 -35.10
C ALA A 121 20.43 -3.14 -35.14
N ASN A 122 21.01 -3.11 -36.35
CA ASN A 122 22.44 -2.91 -36.60
C ASN A 122 22.75 -1.62 -37.39
N ARG A 123 21.74 -0.83 -37.61
CA ARG A 123 21.75 0.45 -38.33
C ARG A 123 20.51 1.26 -37.96
N GLN A 124 20.41 2.46 -38.52
CA GLN A 124 19.20 3.29 -38.40
C GLN A 124 17.94 2.49 -38.71
N VAL A 125 16.96 2.56 -37.87
CA VAL A 125 15.63 1.98 -38.05
C VAL A 125 14.76 3.06 -38.70
N ASP A 126 14.22 2.75 -39.87
CA ASP A 126 13.37 3.69 -40.64
C ASP A 126 11.92 3.63 -40.15
N ASN A 127 11.45 2.44 -39.74
CA ASN A 127 10.13 2.22 -39.18
C ASN A 127 10.11 0.97 -38.29
N LEU A 128 9.10 0.89 -37.39
CA LEU A 128 8.88 -0.21 -36.47
C LEU A 128 7.44 -0.68 -36.58
N PHE A 129 7.23 -1.98 -36.62
CA PHE A 129 5.92 -2.61 -36.61
C PHE A 129 5.84 -3.65 -35.50
N VAL A 130 4.62 -3.90 -35.03
CA VAL A 130 4.32 -4.98 -34.08
C VAL A 130 3.18 -5.79 -34.66
N ASP A 131 3.36 -7.09 -34.79
CA ASP A 131 2.30 -7.98 -35.25
C ASP A 131 1.31 -8.35 -34.12
N THR A 132 0.24 -9.05 -34.47
CA THR A 132 -0.79 -9.49 -33.49
C THR A 132 -0.23 -10.42 -32.41
N ASN A 133 0.93 -11.06 -32.64
CA ASN A 133 1.59 -11.89 -31.63
C ASN A 133 2.48 -11.08 -30.66
N GLY A 134 2.61 -9.77 -30.85
CA GLY A 134 3.49 -8.90 -30.06
C GLY A 134 4.98 -8.98 -30.45
N ASP A 135 5.29 -9.55 -31.63
CA ASP A 135 6.65 -9.63 -32.13
C ASP A 135 7.04 -8.33 -32.87
N ILE A 136 8.22 -7.80 -32.54
CA ILE A 136 8.76 -6.55 -33.11
C ILE A 136 9.40 -6.82 -34.48
N TRP A 137 9.03 -5.99 -35.46
CA TRP A 137 9.56 -6.00 -36.80
C TRP A 137 10.23 -4.67 -37.12
N LEU A 138 11.50 -4.69 -37.46
CA LEU A 138 12.29 -3.52 -37.78
C LEU A 138 12.38 -3.30 -39.29
N HIS A 139 11.98 -2.14 -39.75
CA HIS A 139 12.23 -1.69 -41.11
C HIS A 139 13.56 -0.95 -41.19
N MET A 140 14.48 -1.48 -41.97
CA MET A 140 15.83 -0.94 -42.09
C MET A 140 16.20 -0.86 -43.58
N SER A 141 16.19 0.31 -44.14
CA SER A 141 16.51 0.61 -45.55
C SER A 141 15.55 -0.12 -46.54
N ASN A 142 15.92 -1.24 -47.10
CA ASN A 142 15.18 -1.94 -48.15
C ASN A 142 14.64 -3.32 -47.69
N TYR A 143 14.65 -3.61 -46.41
CA TYR A 143 14.16 -4.86 -45.85
C TYR A 143 13.51 -4.64 -44.48
N ILE A 144 12.63 -5.56 -44.10
CA ILE A 144 12.21 -5.72 -42.74
C ILE A 144 12.86 -6.96 -42.12
N TYR A 145 13.06 -6.91 -40.83
CA TYR A 145 13.73 -7.95 -40.03
C TYR A 145 13.01 -8.18 -38.71
N ASN A 146 12.93 -9.44 -38.34
CA ASN A 146 12.56 -9.88 -37.03
C ASN A 146 13.55 -10.96 -36.58
N HIS A 147 14.07 -10.84 -35.37
CA HIS A 147 15.13 -11.73 -34.85
C HIS A 147 14.67 -13.20 -34.72
N LYS A 148 13.37 -13.43 -34.45
CA LYS A 148 12.76 -14.76 -34.31
C LYS A 148 12.79 -15.57 -35.59
N TYR A 149 12.58 -14.92 -36.73
CA TYR A 149 12.59 -15.56 -38.04
C TYR A 149 13.97 -15.57 -38.71
N GLY A 150 14.86 -14.65 -38.34
CA GLY A 150 16.23 -14.60 -38.81
C GLY A 150 16.44 -14.19 -40.25
N HIS A 151 15.36 -13.94 -41.04
CA HIS A 151 15.39 -13.58 -42.43
C HIS A 151 15.18 -12.08 -42.65
N LYS A 152 15.73 -11.60 -43.79
CA LYS A 152 15.48 -10.25 -44.29
C LYS A 152 14.45 -10.31 -45.41
N PHE A 153 13.30 -9.68 -45.17
CA PHE A 153 12.22 -9.63 -46.17
C PHE A 153 12.34 -8.31 -46.94
N ALA A 154 12.48 -8.43 -48.27
CA ALA A 154 12.71 -7.28 -49.12
C ALA A 154 11.47 -6.36 -49.18
N VAL A 155 11.66 -5.07 -49.01
CA VAL A 155 10.64 -4.05 -49.19
C VAL A 155 10.62 -3.60 -50.64
N ARG A 156 9.45 -3.35 -51.21
CA ARG A 156 9.30 -2.85 -52.60
C ARG A 156 9.93 -1.46 -52.73
N LYS A 157 10.68 -1.24 -53.85
CA LYS A 157 11.46 -0.01 -54.06
C LYS A 157 10.64 1.24 -54.30
N ASN A 158 9.45 1.11 -54.86
CA ASN A 158 8.65 2.25 -55.35
C ASN A 158 7.32 2.41 -54.59
N ALA A 159 7.25 1.86 -53.40
CA ALA A 159 6.08 1.98 -52.53
C ALA A 159 6.52 1.95 -51.04
N ASN A 160 5.84 2.71 -50.23
CA ASN A 160 6.09 2.78 -48.79
C ASN A 160 5.39 1.63 -48.08
N LEU A 161 6.09 0.96 -47.20
CA LEU A 161 5.51 -0.05 -46.34
C LEU A 161 4.72 0.64 -45.20
N GLU A 162 3.42 0.41 -45.15
CA GLU A 162 2.51 1.06 -44.17
C GLU A 162 2.31 0.20 -42.94
N ASP A 163 2.19 -1.13 -43.08
CA ASP A 163 2.00 -2.06 -41.98
C ASP A 163 2.37 -3.48 -42.35
N ILE A 164 2.40 -4.37 -41.34
CA ILE A 164 2.65 -5.81 -41.52
C ILE A 164 1.70 -6.64 -40.66
N GLU A 165 1.49 -7.91 -41.01
CA GLU A 165 0.80 -8.87 -40.15
C GLU A 165 1.37 -10.28 -40.36
N VAL A 166 1.32 -11.09 -39.29
CA VAL A 166 1.77 -12.49 -39.34
C VAL A 166 0.60 -13.44 -39.13
N TYR A 167 0.23 -14.15 -40.22
CA TYR A 167 -0.84 -15.13 -40.17
C TYR A 167 -0.31 -16.52 -39.86
N GLY A 168 -0.87 -17.13 -38.78
CA GLY A 168 -0.58 -18.52 -38.39
C GLY A 168 0.89 -18.82 -38.13
N GLN A 169 1.72 -17.81 -37.79
CA GLN A 169 3.17 -17.90 -37.64
C GLN A 169 3.92 -18.45 -38.89
N LYS A 170 3.26 -18.43 -40.03
CA LYS A 170 3.80 -19.01 -41.29
C LYS A 170 3.88 -18.00 -42.42
N GLN A 171 3.01 -17.04 -42.47
CA GLN A 171 2.90 -16.09 -43.57
C GLN A 171 3.05 -14.67 -43.03
N LEU A 172 3.97 -13.92 -43.61
CA LEU A 172 4.15 -12.50 -43.37
C LEU A 172 3.42 -11.72 -44.47
N LEU A 173 2.47 -10.91 -44.10
CA LEU A 173 1.72 -9.99 -44.94
C LEU A 173 2.32 -8.60 -44.82
N MET A 174 2.67 -7.98 -45.91
CA MET A 174 3.23 -6.63 -45.98
C MET A 174 2.31 -5.73 -46.78
N PHE A 175 1.86 -4.62 -46.19
CA PHE A 175 0.88 -3.72 -46.78
C PHE A 175 1.57 -2.42 -47.25
N TYR A 176 1.35 -2.09 -48.51
CA TYR A 176 1.99 -0.94 -49.12
C TYR A 176 1.01 0.20 -49.41
N ASN A 177 1.50 1.44 -49.47
CA ASN A 177 0.68 2.60 -49.72
C ASN A 177 -0.06 2.63 -51.07
N ASP A 178 0.39 1.88 -52.06
CA ASP A 178 -0.27 1.69 -53.34
C ASP A 178 -1.37 0.62 -53.33
N GLY A 179 -1.75 0.15 -52.15
CA GLY A 179 -2.80 -0.87 -51.96
C GLY A 179 -2.34 -2.31 -52.14
N VAL A 180 -1.13 -2.52 -52.59
CA VAL A 180 -0.61 -3.90 -52.79
C VAL A 180 -0.30 -4.53 -51.41
N MET A 181 -0.79 -5.73 -51.22
CA MET A 181 -0.38 -6.64 -50.14
C MET A 181 0.53 -7.74 -50.73
N VAL A 182 1.72 -7.89 -50.14
CA VAL A 182 2.66 -8.96 -50.50
C VAL A 182 2.71 -9.99 -49.39
N CYS A 183 2.57 -11.26 -49.73
CA CYS A 183 2.66 -12.37 -48.80
C CYS A 183 4.00 -13.11 -48.95
N TYR A 184 4.70 -13.28 -47.83
CA TYR A 184 5.93 -14.10 -47.77
C TYR A 184 5.71 -15.33 -46.89
N ASP A 185 6.41 -16.41 -47.21
CA ASP A 185 6.60 -17.48 -46.26
C ASP A 185 7.60 -17.02 -45.18
N ALA A 186 7.16 -17.00 -43.92
CA ALA A 186 7.92 -16.44 -42.83
C ALA A 186 9.19 -17.25 -42.50
N LYS A 187 9.18 -18.57 -42.80
CA LYS A 187 10.32 -19.45 -42.50
C LYS A 187 11.41 -19.42 -43.57
N SER A 188 11.01 -19.38 -44.84
CA SER A 188 11.94 -19.43 -45.97
C SER A 188 12.32 -18.05 -46.51
N GLY A 189 11.58 -17.02 -46.16
CA GLY A 189 11.75 -15.65 -46.69
C GLY A 189 11.28 -15.53 -48.15
N ARG A 190 10.64 -16.55 -48.73
CA ARG A 190 10.22 -16.56 -50.12
C ARG A 190 8.87 -15.83 -50.29
N GLN A 191 8.77 -14.99 -51.32
CA GLN A 191 7.49 -14.39 -51.70
C GLN A 191 6.56 -15.47 -52.24
N LEU A 192 5.33 -15.54 -51.72
CA LEU A 192 4.29 -16.49 -52.12
C LEU A 192 3.39 -15.90 -53.18
N TYR A 193 2.84 -14.73 -52.97
CA TYR A 193 1.96 -14.00 -53.87
C TYR A 193 1.89 -12.52 -53.50
N GLN A 194 1.25 -11.77 -54.40
CA GLN A 194 0.82 -10.39 -54.12
C GLN A 194 -0.62 -10.21 -54.61
N THR A 195 -1.34 -9.30 -53.97
CA THR A 195 -2.74 -8.99 -54.27
C THR A 195 -3.08 -7.58 -53.87
N MET A 196 -4.19 -7.03 -54.33
CA MET A 196 -4.70 -5.74 -53.93
C MET A 196 -6.23 -5.75 -53.85
N PRO A 197 -6.86 -4.95 -52.95
CA PRO A 197 -8.29 -4.95 -52.69
C PRO A 197 -9.12 -4.26 -53.78
N TYR A 198 -8.52 -3.40 -54.59
CA TYR A 198 -9.21 -2.53 -55.55
C TYR A 198 -8.43 -2.34 -56.86
N GLY A 199 -9.09 -1.72 -57.83
CA GLY A 199 -8.49 -1.43 -59.13
C GLY A 199 -7.45 -0.29 -59.16
N ALA A 200 -6.84 -0.07 -60.29
CA ALA A 200 -5.73 0.89 -60.44
C ALA A 200 -6.11 2.35 -60.16
N ASP A 201 -7.35 2.73 -60.29
CA ASP A 201 -7.80 4.11 -60.01
C ASP A 201 -7.97 4.32 -58.54
N ASP A 202 -8.57 3.39 -57.80
CA ASP A 202 -8.66 3.43 -56.36
C ASP A 202 -7.28 3.36 -55.69
N ALA A 203 -6.32 2.64 -56.28
CA ALA A 203 -4.93 2.60 -55.82
C ALA A 203 -4.24 3.96 -55.84
N LYS A 204 -4.70 4.93 -56.67
CA LYS A 204 -4.22 6.31 -56.64
C LYS A 204 -4.90 7.18 -55.58
N ILE A 205 -6.12 6.79 -55.19
CA ILE A 205 -6.93 7.53 -54.21
C ILE A 205 -6.57 7.15 -52.77
N TYR A 206 -6.55 5.82 -52.47
CA TYR A 206 -6.35 5.28 -51.13
C TYR A 206 -4.87 4.99 -50.84
N THR A 207 -4.08 6.07 -50.78
CA THR A 207 -2.61 6.01 -50.63
C THR A 207 -2.11 6.32 -49.23
N ARG A 208 -3.01 6.55 -48.27
CA ARG A 208 -2.67 6.97 -46.92
C ARG A 208 -3.21 5.97 -45.91
N GLY A 209 -2.46 5.79 -44.84
CA GLY A 209 -2.87 5.02 -43.68
C GLY A 209 -3.26 3.58 -44.00
N CYS A 210 -3.01 2.71 -43.09
CA CYS A 210 -3.43 1.34 -43.11
C CYS A 210 -3.80 0.92 -41.71
N VAL A 211 -5.03 0.46 -41.51
CA VAL A 211 -5.46 -0.14 -40.23
C VAL A 211 -5.97 -1.53 -40.54
N ARG A 212 -5.47 -2.48 -39.79
CA ARG A 212 -5.77 -3.91 -40.01
C ARG A 212 -6.26 -4.59 -38.74
N GLU A 213 -7.08 -5.58 -38.90
CA GLU A 213 -7.51 -6.49 -37.84
C GLU A 213 -7.63 -7.88 -38.43
N LEU A 214 -7.11 -8.91 -37.74
CA LEU A 214 -7.12 -10.29 -38.19
C LEU A 214 -8.02 -11.14 -37.31
N HIS A 215 -9.01 -11.80 -37.88
CA HIS A 215 -9.88 -12.73 -37.19
C HIS A 215 -9.98 -14.05 -37.92
N GLY A 216 -9.44 -15.12 -37.33
CA GLY A 216 -9.37 -16.43 -37.99
C GLY A 216 -8.63 -16.35 -39.32
N ASP A 217 -9.33 -16.68 -40.39
CA ASP A 217 -8.81 -16.64 -41.77
C ASP A 217 -9.18 -15.35 -42.53
N THR A 218 -9.80 -14.39 -41.84
CA THR A 218 -10.25 -13.14 -42.48
C THR A 218 -9.45 -11.98 -41.96
N LEU A 219 -8.83 -11.25 -42.86
CA LEU A 219 -8.16 -9.98 -42.61
C LEU A 219 -9.10 -8.83 -42.98
N PHE A 220 -9.35 -7.92 -42.06
CA PHE A 220 -10.04 -6.66 -42.29
C PHE A 220 -9.01 -5.55 -42.48
N LEU A 221 -9.20 -4.70 -43.48
CA LEU A 221 -8.25 -3.70 -43.88
C LEU A 221 -8.95 -2.39 -44.22
N ILE A 222 -8.67 -1.32 -43.42
CA ILE A 222 -9.00 0.06 -43.80
C ILE A 222 -7.86 0.64 -44.64
N ARG A 223 -8.22 1.34 -45.69
CA ARG A 223 -7.30 2.16 -46.46
C ARG A 223 -7.86 3.58 -46.55
N ASP A 224 -7.01 4.55 -46.23
CA ASP A 224 -7.36 5.96 -46.28
C ASP A 224 -6.95 6.62 -47.58
N GLY A 225 -7.85 7.44 -48.09
CA GLY A 225 -7.62 8.35 -49.17
C GLY A 225 -7.48 9.80 -48.72
N ARG A 226 -7.54 10.72 -49.65
CA ARG A 226 -7.50 12.17 -49.34
C ARG A 226 -8.80 12.65 -48.65
N ASN A 227 -9.93 12.09 -49.03
CA ASN A 227 -11.25 12.58 -48.61
C ASN A 227 -12.16 11.46 -48.11
N GLY A 228 -11.60 10.33 -47.67
CA GLY A 228 -12.41 9.24 -47.16
C GLY A 228 -11.66 7.93 -47.08
N SER A 229 -12.34 6.88 -46.69
CA SER A 229 -11.75 5.58 -46.41
C SER A 229 -12.58 4.43 -47.04
N VAL A 230 -11.92 3.31 -47.32
CA VAL A 230 -12.55 2.07 -47.68
C VAL A 230 -12.12 0.96 -46.72
N LEU A 231 -13.11 0.20 -46.23
CA LEU A 231 -12.90 -1.04 -45.48
C LEU A 231 -13.17 -2.25 -46.40
N SER A 232 -12.19 -3.11 -46.47
CA SER A 232 -12.29 -4.37 -47.23
C SER A 232 -11.91 -5.55 -46.32
N SER A 233 -12.50 -6.72 -46.60
CA SER A 233 -12.07 -7.99 -46.02
C SER A 233 -11.32 -8.84 -47.05
N TYR A 234 -10.32 -9.57 -46.58
CA TYR A 234 -9.57 -10.54 -47.37
C TYR A 234 -9.59 -11.89 -46.69
N ASN A 235 -10.11 -12.89 -47.43
CA ASN A 235 -10.05 -14.26 -46.92
C ASN A 235 -8.73 -14.92 -47.35
N LEU A 236 -7.89 -15.23 -46.37
CA LEU A 236 -6.53 -15.75 -46.58
C LEU A 236 -6.50 -17.15 -47.22
N LYS A 237 -7.57 -17.96 -47.07
CA LYS A 237 -7.68 -19.27 -47.66
C LYS A 237 -8.16 -19.18 -49.11
N THR A 238 -9.24 -18.44 -49.34
CA THR A 238 -9.84 -18.33 -50.73
C THR A 238 -9.14 -17.26 -51.54
N LYS A 239 -8.31 -16.40 -50.95
CA LYS A 239 -7.59 -15.29 -51.59
C LYS A 239 -8.51 -14.28 -52.27
N LYS A 240 -9.70 -14.08 -51.71
CA LYS A 240 -10.70 -13.17 -52.25
C LYS A 240 -10.87 -11.93 -51.39
N TRP A 241 -10.89 -10.76 -52.04
CA TRP A 241 -11.26 -9.49 -51.47
C TRP A 241 -12.77 -9.25 -51.56
N THR A 242 -13.32 -8.58 -50.54
CA THR A 242 -14.70 -8.11 -50.52
C THR A 242 -14.73 -6.73 -49.86
N GLU A 243 -15.26 -5.72 -50.55
CA GLU A 243 -15.49 -4.40 -49.99
C GLU A 243 -16.68 -4.49 -49.03
N ILE A 244 -16.53 -3.93 -47.82
CA ILE A 244 -17.55 -3.91 -46.75
C ILE A 244 -18.26 -2.55 -46.77
N VAL A 245 -17.47 -1.47 -46.70
CA VAL A 245 -18.00 -0.11 -46.68
C VAL A 245 -17.00 0.89 -47.23
N ARG A 246 -17.50 1.91 -47.89
CA ARG A 246 -16.76 3.04 -48.43
C ARG A 246 -17.44 4.32 -47.96
N GLN A 247 -16.65 5.26 -47.42
CA GLN A 247 -17.14 6.52 -46.86
C GLN A 247 -16.34 7.71 -47.41
N GLU A 248 -17.00 8.84 -47.50
CA GLU A 248 -16.39 10.13 -47.84
C GLU A 248 -15.74 10.86 -46.66
N TYR A 249 -15.58 10.17 -45.52
CA TYR A 249 -14.88 10.57 -44.31
C TYR A 249 -14.02 9.43 -43.81
N HIS A 250 -13.13 9.72 -42.83
CA HIS A 250 -12.15 8.73 -42.40
C HIS A 250 -12.76 7.68 -41.48
N LEU A 251 -12.35 6.42 -41.72
CA LEU A 251 -12.46 5.32 -40.75
C LEU A 251 -11.14 5.21 -40.00
N ASN A 252 -11.18 5.17 -38.65
CA ASN A 252 -9.99 5.43 -37.85
C ASN A 252 -9.34 4.20 -37.24
N ASN A 253 -10.15 3.26 -36.75
CA ASN A 253 -9.67 2.08 -36.04
C ASN A 253 -10.60 0.90 -36.23
N LEU A 254 -10.07 -0.31 -36.03
CA LEU A 254 -10.79 -1.58 -36.04
C LEU A 254 -10.56 -2.34 -34.77
N VAL A 255 -11.61 -2.93 -34.21
CA VAL A 255 -11.50 -3.88 -33.10
C VAL A 255 -12.60 -4.91 -33.17
N ILE A 256 -12.30 -6.18 -32.91
CA ILE A 256 -13.27 -7.27 -32.89
C ILE A 256 -13.59 -7.61 -31.43
N HIS A 257 -14.89 -7.59 -31.13
CA HIS A 257 -15.39 -7.97 -29.83
C HIS A 257 -16.73 -8.69 -29.93
N ALA A 258 -16.90 -9.79 -29.19
CA ALA A 258 -18.15 -10.56 -29.08
C ALA A 258 -18.83 -10.86 -30.45
N GLY A 259 -18.04 -11.26 -31.45
CA GLY A 259 -18.56 -11.65 -32.78
C GLY A 259 -18.89 -10.49 -33.70
N SER A 260 -18.59 -9.26 -33.34
CA SER A 260 -18.78 -8.07 -34.15
C SER A 260 -17.48 -7.32 -34.36
N LEU A 261 -17.29 -6.74 -35.55
CA LEU A 261 -16.23 -5.81 -35.86
C LEU A 261 -16.75 -4.39 -35.61
N TYR A 262 -16.08 -3.65 -34.72
CA TYR A 262 -16.35 -2.24 -34.45
C TYR A 262 -15.38 -1.38 -35.27
N ILE A 263 -15.91 -0.35 -35.92
CA ILE A 263 -15.18 0.51 -36.82
C ILE A 263 -15.38 1.95 -36.34
N SER A 264 -14.35 2.60 -35.81
CA SER A 264 -14.43 4.02 -35.44
C SER A 264 -14.31 4.93 -36.65
N SER A 265 -14.97 6.10 -36.65
CA SER A 265 -14.97 7.04 -37.75
C SER A 265 -15.07 8.49 -37.28
N ASP A 266 -14.87 9.42 -38.22
CA ASP A 266 -15.08 10.85 -37.98
C ASP A 266 -16.55 11.19 -37.70
N LYS A 267 -17.47 10.25 -37.94
CA LYS A 267 -18.91 10.40 -37.66
C LYS A 267 -19.46 9.22 -36.88
N GLY A 268 -19.05 9.12 -35.58
CA GLY A 268 -19.46 8.02 -34.75
C GLY A 268 -18.76 6.69 -35.07
N TYR A 269 -19.48 5.57 -35.01
CA TYR A 269 -18.91 4.25 -35.28
C TYR A 269 -19.86 3.32 -35.98
N PHE A 270 -19.30 2.27 -36.61
CA PHE A 270 -20.05 1.19 -37.21
C PHE A 270 -19.85 -0.12 -36.46
N THR A 271 -20.85 -1.00 -36.53
CA THR A 271 -20.71 -2.40 -36.14
C THR A 271 -20.99 -3.26 -37.37
N TYR A 272 -20.13 -4.23 -37.61
CA TYR A 272 -20.32 -5.23 -38.64
C TYR A 272 -20.39 -6.61 -37.98
N ASP A 273 -21.54 -7.26 -38.04
CA ASP A 273 -21.74 -8.60 -37.48
C ASP A 273 -21.03 -9.63 -38.34
N LEU A 274 -20.11 -10.39 -37.72
CA LEU A 274 -19.27 -11.35 -38.46
C LEU A 274 -20.03 -12.59 -38.90
N GLY A 275 -21.18 -12.90 -38.30
CA GLY A 275 -22.04 -14.03 -38.68
C GLY A 275 -23.04 -13.71 -39.76
N SER A 276 -23.77 -12.61 -39.67
CA SER A 276 -24.80 -12.18 -40.62
C SER A 276 -24.27 -11.31 -41.76
N GLY A 277 -23.15 -10.60 -41.54
CA GLY A 277 -22.65 -9.59 -42.47
C GLY A 277 -23.43 -8.27 -42.44
N GLU A 278 -24.25 -8.05 -41.39
CA GLU A 278 -25.03 -6.81 -41.25
C GLU A 278 -24.12 -5.67 -40.76
N LEU A 279 -24.22 -4.53 -41.46
CA LEU A 279 -23.51 -3.31 -41.10
C LEU A 279 -24.48 -2.27 -40.52
N THR A 280 -24.22 -1.80 -39.30
CA THR A 280 -25.03 -0.78 -38.65
C THR A 280 -24.17 0.44 -38.31
N HIS A 281 -24.68 1.66 -38.59
CA HIS A 281 -24.00 2.93 -38.27
C HIS A 281 -24.65 3.63 -37.09
N TYR A 282 -23.84 4.05 -36.14
CA TYR A 282 -24.21 4.81 -34.94
C TYR A 282 -23.54 6.21 -34.98
N GLU A 283 -24.26 7.19 -35.52
CA GLU A 283 -23.73 8.53 -35.74
C GLU A 283 -23.67 9.36 -34.45
N GLY A 284 -24.58 9.14 -33.53
CA GLY A 284 -24.61 9.82 -32.24
C GLY A 284 -24.66 8.89 -31.04
N LEU A 285 -23.87 9.21 -30.03
CA LEU A 285 -23.72 8.44 -28.79
C LEU A 285 -24.70 8.97 -27.73
N ARG A 286 -25.42 8.09 -27.08
CA ARG A 286 -26.32 8.43 -25.98
C ARG A 286 -25.52 8.55 -24.68
N MET A 287 -25.49 9.74 -24.13
CA MET A 287 -24.79 10.02 -22.88
C MET A 287 -25.67 9.71 -21.66
N ASN A 288 -25.04 9.38 -20.53
CA ASN A 288 -25.72 9.10 -19.25
C ASN A 288 -26.56 10.29 -18.72
N ASN A 289 -26.27 11.51 -19.18
CA ASN A 289 -27.04 12.73 -18.85
C ASN A 289 -28.20 12.97 -19.83
N GLY A 290 -28.60 12.01 -20.64
CA GLY A 290 -29.68 12.08 -21.60
C GLY A 290 -29.39 12.84 -22.90
N ARG A 291 -28.20 13.44 -23.05
CA ARG A 291 -27.78 14.14 -24.28
C ARG A 291 -27.32 13.15 -25.35
N ARG A 292 -27.51 13.51 -26.61
CA ARG A 292 -26.89 12.86 -27.74
C ARG A 292 -25.58 13.59 -28.09
N LEU A 293 -24.48 12.86 -28.19
CA LEU A 293 -23.15 13.40 -28.53
C LEU A 293 -22.77 12.90 -29.92
N GLU A 294 -22.64 13.83 -30.87
CA GLU A 294 -22.03 13.59 -32.16
C GLU A 294 -20.57 14.02 -32.08
N THR A 295 -19.66 13.13 -32.39
CA THR A 295 -18.22 13.36 -32.29
C THR A 295 -17.45 12.40 -33.19
N ASP A 296 -16.30 12.83 -33.63
CA ASP A 296 -15.26 12.00 -34.23
C ASP A 296 -14.69 11.02 -33.20
N ILE A 297 -14.54 9.81 -33.63
CA ILE A 297 -14.00 8.72 -32.79
C ILE A 297 -12.69 8.24 -33.40
N ASN A 298 -11.59 8.45 -32.68
CA ASN A 298 -10.26 8.02 -33.08
C ASN A 298 -10.05 6.51 -32.86
N VAL A 299 -10.53 6.00 -31.75
CA VAL A 299 -10.25 4.61 -31.34
C VAL A 299 -11.39 4.03 -30.51
N ILE A 300 -11.61 2.74 -30.65
CA ILE A 300 -12.48 1.91 -29.80
C ILE A 300 -11.64 0.74 -29.29
N ASP A 301 -11.78 0.38 -28.01
CA ASP A 301 -11.25 -0.85 -27.45
C ASP A 301 -12.19 -1.37 -26.35
N PHE A 302 -12.01 -2.61 -25.91
CA PHE A 302 -12.84 -3.25 -24.89
C PHE A 302 -11.98 -3.73 -23.74
N ASP A 303 -12.46 -3.51 -22.51
CA ASP A 303 -11.82 -4.05 -21.33
C ASP A 303 -12.14 -5.55 -21.11
N LEU A 304 -11.48 -6.15 -20.12
CA LEU A 304 -11.66 -7.55 -19.78
C LEU A 304 -13.08 -7.89 -19.27
N GLN A 305 -13.85 -6.87 -18.90
CA GLN A 305 -15.25 -7.01 -18.47
C GLN A 305 -16.23 -6.85 -19.62
N GLY A 306 -15.73 -6.51 -20.82
CA GLY A 306 -16.54 -6.23 -22.01
C GLY A 306 -17.06 -4.79 -22.08
N GLY A 307 -16.58 -3.91 -21.22
CA GLY A 307 -16.87 -2.48 -21.29
C GLY A 307 -16.24 -1.83 -22.53
N MET A 308 -17.02 -0.98 -23.21
CA MET A 308 -16.58 -0.29 -24.43
C MET A 308 -15.94 1.05 -24.09
N TRP A 309 -14.70 1.24 -24.53
CA TRP A 309 -13.92 2.44 -24.39
C TRP A 309 -13.78 3.16 -25.72
N ILE A 310 -14.08 4.45 -25.74
CA ILE A 310 -14.01 5.27 -26.96
C ILE A 310 -13.10 6.45 -26.69
N GLY A 311 -12.08 6.63 -27.53
CA GLY A 311 -11.23 7.80 -27.58
C GLY A 311 -11.68 8.77 -28.66
N THR A 312 -11.84 10.03 -28.30
CA THR A 312 -12.28 11.10 -29.21
C THR A 312 -11.17 12.15 -29.38
N ASP A 313 -11.27 12.94 -30.41
CA ASP A 313 -10.25 14.00 -30.66
C ASP A 313 -10.39 15.19 -29.71
N THR A 314 -11.60 15.50 -29.25
CA THR A 314 -11.84 16.72 -28.45
C THR A 314 -12.70 16.52 -27.21
N ARG A 315 -13.38 15.36 -27.09
CA ARG A 315 -14.34 15.10 -26.02
C ARG A 315 -13.80 14.20 -24.91
N GLY A 316 -12.53 13.84 -24.97
CA GLY A 316 -11.89 12.96 -23.99
C GLY A 316 -12.20 11.50 -24.24
N LEU A 317 -12.31 10.78 -23.13
CA LEU A 317 -12.54 9.36 -23.07
C LEU A 317 -14.02 9.09 -22.74
N LEU A 318 -14.65 8.20 -23.48
CA LEU A 318 -16.02 7.77 -23.22
C LEU A 318 -16.01 6.29 -22.84
N TYR A 319 -16.82 5.92 -21.87
CA TYR A 319 -16.97 4.56 -21.39
C TYR A 319 -18.44 4.13 -21.41
N SER A 320 -18.70 2.95 -21.93
CA SER A 320 -20.01 2.30 -21.84
C SER A 320 -19.88 0.95 -21.15
N SER A 321 -20.54 0.80 -20.02
CA SER A 321 -20.56 -0.46 -19.28
C SER A 321 -21.30 -1.55 -20.06
N PRO A 322 -20.82 -2.80 -20.09
CA PRO A 322 -21.56 -3.93 -20.64
C PRO A 322 -22.83 -4.22 -19.83
N LEU A 323 -22.87 -3.71 -18.60
CA LEU A 323 -23.97 -3.87 -17.66
C LEU A 323 -24.95 -2.68 -17.69
N ASN A 324 -24.97 -1.94 -18.79
CA ASN A 324 -25.91 -0.85 -18.95
C ASN A 324 -27.35 -1.38 -18.91
N VAL A 325 -28.02 -1.05 -17.85
CA VAL A 325 -29.44 -1.29 -17.72
C VAL A 325 -30.18 -0.14 -18.36
N SER A 326 -31.06 -0.41 -19.30
CA SER A 326 -31.91 0.62 -19.89
C SER A 326 -32.95 1.07 -18.85
N VAL A 327 -32.55 1.99 -17.99
CA VAL A 327 -33.47 2.73 -17.11
C VAL A 327 -33.79 4.04 -17.81
N HIS A 328 -35.08 4.26 -18.08
CA HIS A 328 -35.58 5.49 -18.67
C HIS A 328 -36.05 6.43 -17.59
N GLN A 329 -35.53 7.63 -17.56
CA GLN A 329 -36.02 8.72 -16.73
C GLN A 329 -36.90 9.62 -17.59
N ILE A 330 -38.13 9.84 -17.16
CA ILE A 330 -39.10 10.69 -17.83
C ILE A 330 -39.42 11.81 -16.84
N ALA A 331 -39.22 13.06 -17.21
CA ALA A 331 -39.45 14.19 -16.33
C ALA A 331 -40.94 14.22 -15.93
N SER A 332 -41.25 14.37 -14.63
CA SER A 332 -42.62 14.28 -14.08
C SER A 332 -43.57 15.35 -14.61
N ASP A 333 -43.05 16.44 -15.14
CA ASP A 333 -43.80 17.54 -15.75
C ASP A 333 -44.11 17.33 -17.23
N SER A 334 -43.59 16.24 -17.82
CA SER A 334 -43.80 15.91 -19.24
C SER A 334 -45.20 15.32 -19.49
N PRO A 335 -45.79 15.52 -20.69
CA PRO A 335 -47.08 14.89 -21.06
C PRO A 335 -47.03 13.36 -20.96
N GLU A 336 -45.91 12.74 -21.31
CA GLU A 336 -45.67 11.30 -21.24
C GLU A 336 -45.73 10.81 -19.78
N ALA A 337 -45.06 11.51 -18.85
CA ALA A 337 -45.09 11.19 -17.44
C ALA A 337 -46.53 11.34 -16.87
N ALA A 338 -47.30 12.32 -17.33
CA ALA A 338 -48.64 12.54 -16.85
C ALA A 338 -49.54 11.31 -17.06
N GLU A 339 -49.46 10.65 -18.22
CA GLU A 339 -50.21 9.41 -18.50
C GLU A 339 -49.75 8.26 -17.56
N LEU A 340 -48.47 8.11 -17.36
CA LEU A 340 -47.91 7.07 -16.48
C LEU A 340 -48.23 7.32 -15.00
N ILE A 341 -48.22 8.56 -14.56
CA ILE A 341 -48.61 8.97 -13.20
C ILE A 341 -50.08 8.70 -12.97
N GLU A 342 -50.93 8.92 -13.97
CA GLU A 342 -52.36 8.61 -13.89
C GLU A 342 -52.57 7.10 -13.70
N LEU A 343 -51.83 6.25 -14.41
CA LEU A 343 -51.88 4.79 -14.22
C LEU A 343 -51.44 4.36 -12.81
N MET A 344 -50.51 5.09 -12.20
CA MET A 344 -50.00 4.85 -10.83
C MET A 344 -50.89 5.47 -9.76
N ARG A 345 -52.09 6.01 -10.08
CA ARG A 345 -53.00 6.50 -9.04
C ARG A 345 -53.34 5.35 -8.09
N PRO A 346 -53.15 5.53 -6.78
CA PRO A 346 -53.42 4.47 -5.84
C PRO A 346 -54.91 4.03 -5.93
N LEU A 347 -55.10 2.79 -6.24
CA LEU A 347 -56.25 2.08 -5.68
C LEU A 347 -56.18 2.37 -4.19
N LYS A 348 -57.26 2.89 -3.53
CA LYS A 348 -57.26 3.33 -2.12
C LYS A 348 -56.40 2.37 -1.28
N GLY A 349 -55.09 2.73 -1.17
CA GLY A 349 -54.05 1.83 -0.69
C GLY A 349 -54.20 1.67 0.82
N ILE A 350 -53.90 0.47 1.29
CA ILE A 350 -53.80 0.21 2.73
C ILE A 350 -52.62 1.03 3.24
N SER A 351 -52.91 2.17 3.86
CA SER A 351 -51.95 3.05 4.50
C SER A 351 -51.68 2.68 5.97
N GLU A 352 -52.30 1.61 6.42
CA GLU A 352 -52.18 1.09 7.77
C GLU A 352 -52.17 -0.44 7.77
N PHE A 353 -51.20 -1.01 8.51
CA PHE A 353 -51.08 -2.45 8.68
C PHE A 353 -50.86 -2.79 10.16
N LYS A 354 -51.68 -3.72 10.72
CA LYS A 354 -51.62 -4.10 12.14
C LYS A 354 -51.56 -2.88 13.09
N GLY A 355 -52.37 -1.83 12.81
CA GLY A 355 -52.44 -0.63 13.64
C GLY A 355 -51.26 0.36 13.50
N LYS A 356 -50.39 0.16 12.53
CA LYS A 356 -49.24 1.05 12.26
C LYS A 356 -49.39 1.69 10.87
N LYS A 357 -49.02 2.96 10.76
CA LYS A 357 -48.94 3.66 9.48
C LYS A 357 -47.80 3.11 8.67
N VAL A 358 -48.07 2.79 7.39
CA VAL A 358 -47.11 2.20 6.47
C VAL A 358 -47.10 2.93 5.13
N ASN A 359 -46.04 2.81 4.35
CA ASN A 359 -45.92 3.45 3.05
C ASN A 359 -46.68 2.69 1.95
N MET A 360 -46.64 1.35 2.00
CA MET A 360 -47.35 0.47 1.09
C MET A 360 -47.49 -0.92 1.68
N VAL A 361 -48.60 -1.62 1.38
CA VAL A 361 -48.78 -3.06 1.60
C VAL A 361 -48.97 -3.71 0.24
N PHE A 362 -48.22 -4.77 -0.01
CA PHE A 362 -48.22 -5.51 -1.27
C PHE A 362 -48.37 -7.01 -1.02
N PHE A 363 -49.20 -7.67 -1.80
CA PHE A 363 -49.38 -9.12 -1.80
C PHE A 363 -48.79 -9.68 -3.08
N ASP A 364 -47.76 -10.51 -2.96
CA ASP A 364 -47.13 -11.12 -4.10
C ASP A 364 -47.90 -12.35 -4.61
N SER A 365 -47.44 -12.93 -5.73
CA SER A 365 -48.07 -14.11 -6.35
C SER A 365 -48.00 -15.37 -5.47
N ARG A 366 -47.07 -15.41 -4.49
CA ARG A 366 -46.90 -16.46 -3.47
C ARG A 366 -47.86 -16.32 -2.31
N ARG A 367 -48.65 -15.22 -2.28
CA ARG A 367 -49.50 -14.77 -1.16
C ARG A 367 -48.69 -14.33 0.07
N TRP A 368 -47.46 -13.95 -0.09
CA TRP A 368 -46.68 -13.30 0.95
C TRP A 368 -47.12 -11.83 1.04
N THR A 369 -47.08 -11.28 2.27
CA THR A 369 -47.37 -9.88 2.52
C THR A 369 -46.10 -9.10 2.72
N TRP A 370 -45.83 -8.16 1.87
CA TRP A 370 -44.73 -7.23 1.95
C TRP A 370 -45.24 -5.87 2.42
N VAL A 371 -44.57 -5.28 3.42
CA VAL A 371 -44.95 -4.01 4.00
C VAL A 371 -43.80 -3.04 3.94
N ALA A 372 -43.92 -2.00 3.12
CA ALA A 372 -43.00 -0.89 3.02
C ALA A 372 -43.17 0.08 4.17
N THR A 373 -42.07 0.35 4.88
CA THR A 373 -42.11 1.24 6.05
C THR A 373 -40.94 2.24 6.02
N PRO A 374 -40.93 3.31 6.83
CA PRO A 374 -39.74 4.15 7.02
C PRO A 374 -38.56 3.48 7.71
N HIS A 375 -38.76 2.26 8.20
CA HIS A 375 -37.75 1.51 9.00
C HIS A 375 -37.46 0.12 8.41
N GLY A 376 -37.52 -0.01 7.09
CA GLY A 376 -37.27 -1.23 6.36
C GLY A 376 -38.46 -1.82 5.66
N LEU A 377 -38.21 -2.93 4.99
CA LEU A 377 -39.18 -3.77 4.32
C LEU A 377 -39.50 -5.00 5.20
N HIS A 378 -40.79 -5.18 5.52
CA HIS A 378 -41.23 -6.29 6.36
C HIS A 378 -41.91 -7.35 5.49
N LEU A 379 -41.43 -8.58 5.58
CA LEU A 379 -41.96 -9.75 4.91
C LEU A 379 -42.70 -10.64 5.90
N TYR A 380 -44.00 -10.84 5.68
CA TYR A 380 -44.85 -11.83 6.38
C TYR A 380 -45.16 -12.97 5.40
N LYS A 381 -44.67 -14.17 5.63
CA LYS A 381 -45.00 -15.34 4.79
C LYS A 381 -46.37 -15.89 5.10
N THR A 382 -46.79 -15.81 6.35
CA THR A 382 -48.17 -16.04 6.77
C THR A 382 -48.67 -14.88 7.68
N PRO A 383 -50.00 -14.68 7.83
CA PRO A 383 -50.51 -13.58 8.63
C PRO A 383 -50.12 -13.60 10.12
N HIS A 384 -49.70 -14.76 10.61
CA HIS A 384 -49.38 -14.99 12.02
C HIS A 384 -47.87 -15.01 12.31
N ASP A 385 -47.05 -14.98 11.27
CA ASP A 385 -45.58 -15.02 11.44
C ASP A 385 -45.05 -13.68 11.95
N GLU A 386 -43.95 -13.76 12.69
CA GLU A 386 -43.11 -12.57 12.88
C GLU A 386 -42.45 -12.21 11.55
N PRO A 387 -42.37 -10.91 11.23
CA PRO A 387 -41.84 -10.48 9.95
C PRO A 387 -40.33 -10.70 9.86
N VAL A 388 -39.87 -11.13 8.69
CA VAL A 388 -38.46 -10.95 8.32
C VAL A 388 -38.29 -9.49 7.91
N VAL A 389 -37.42 -8.76 8.60
CA VAL A 389 -37.19 -7.34 8.36
C VAL A 389 -35.90 -7.18 7.55
N TYR A 390 -36.00 -6.54 6.38
CA TYR A 390 -34.89 -6.10 5.58
C TYR A 390 -34.62 -4.62 5.88
N SER A 391 -33.36 -4.29 6.23
CA SER A 391 -32.92 -2.95 6.61
C SER A 391 -31.47 -2.74 6.18
N LEU A 392 -30.89 -1.59 6.49
CA LEU A 392 -29.46 -1.30 6.29
C LEU A 392 -28.54 -2.35 6.90
N THR A 393 -28.98 -3.04 7.94
CA THR A 393 -28.15 -4.05 8.62
C THR A 393 -28.17 -5.41 7.95
N ASN A 394 -29.13 -5.67 7.05
CA ASN A 394 -29.32 -6.98 6.46
C ASN A 394 -29.87 -6.94 5.01
N GLY A 395 -29.27 -6.13 4.15
CA GLY A 395 -29.47 -6.24 2.71
C GLY A 395 -30.19 -5.09 2.03
N LEU A 396 -30.61 -4.03 2.72
CA LEU A 396 -31.04 -2.80 2.07
C LEU A 396 -29.94 -1.74 2.14
N PHE A 397 -29.93 -0.83 1.16
CA PHE A 397 -29.05 0.32 1.11
C PHE A 397 -29.71 1.60 1.62
N ASN A 398 -31.01 1.54 1.92
CA ASN A 398 -31.78 2.60 2.55
C ASN A 398 -32.98 2.00 3.25
N ASP A 399 -33.28 2.41 4.48
CA ASP A 399 -34.38 1.86 5.29
C ASP A 399 -35.74 2.36 4.88
N VAL A 400 -35.82 3.52 4.22
CA VAL A 400 -37.11 4.11 3.85
C VAL A 400 -37.61 3.52 2.56
N VAL A 401 -38.54 2.57 2.63
CA VAL A 401 -39.14 1.88 1.49
C VAL A 401 -40.45 2.52 1.11
N HIS A 402 -40.62 2.87 -0.19
CA HIS A 402 -41.78 3.65 -0.65
C HIS A 402 -42.81 2.86 -1.47
N ALA A 403 -42.35 2.08 -2.48
CA ALA A 403 -43.21 1.29 -3.33
C ALA A 403 -42.66 -0.12 -3.50
N ILE A 404 -43.57 -1.07 -3.79
CA ILE A 404 -43.24 -2.50 -3.97
C ILE A 404 -43.95 -2.97 -5.23
N VAL A 405 -43.21 -3.70 -6.11
CA VAL A 405 -43.71 -4.26 -7.34
C VAL A 405 -43.09 -5.65 -7.54
N GLU A 406 -43.90 -6.62 -7.99
CA GLU A 406 -43.44 -7.95 -8.41
C GLU A 406 -43.28 -8.01 -9.94
N ASP A 407 -42.19 -8.53 -10.42
CA ASP A 407 -41.95 -8.76 -11.86
C ASP A 407 -42.51 -10.11 -12.37
N ASP A 408 -42.29 -10.42 -13.63
CA ASP A 408 -42.71 -11.67 -14.24
C ASP A 408 -41.87 -12.91 -13.85
N TYR A 409 -40.69 -12.66 -13.23
CA TYR A 409 -39.81 -13.68 -12.66
C TYR A 409 -40.08 -13.94 -11.17
N HIS A 410 -41.09 -13.24 -10.63
CA HIS A 410 -41.47 -13.28 -9.21
C HIS A 410 -40.43 -12.69 -8.27
N ASP A 411 -39.55 -11.84 -8.77
CA ASP A 411 -38.65 -11.02 -7.95
C ASP A 411 -39.38 -9.77 -7.47
N ILE A 412 -39.01 -9.27 -6.30
CA ILE A 412 -39.62 -8.10 -5.66
C ILE A 412 -38.75 -6.87 -5.88
N TRP A 413 -39.31 -5.88 -6.51
CA TRP A 413 -38.70 -4.58 -6.73
C TRP A 413 -39.27 -3.55 -5.77
N ILE A 414 -38.40 -2.82 -5.09
CA ILE A 414 -38.79 -1.76 -4.17
C ILE A 414 -38.09 -0.46 -4.54
N SER A 415 -38.80 0.66 -4.35
CA SER A 415 -38.18 1.97 -4.39
C SER A 415 -37.91 2.45 -2.96
N THR A 416 -36.78 3.18 -2.80
CA THR A 416 -36.34 3.72 -1.50
C THR A 416 -36.09 5.22 -1.61
N SER A 417 -35.74 5.88 -0.51
CA SER A 417 -35.31 7.28 -0.56
C SER A 417 -33.97 7.48 -1.28
N ASN A 418 -33.29 6.38 -1.65
CA ASN A 418 -32.05 6.42 -2.39
C ASN A 418 -31.98 5.20 -3.32
N GLY A 419 -32.58 5.30 -4.51
CA GLY A 419 -32.54 4.28 -5.53
C GLY A 419 -33.58 3.16 -5.42
N ILE A 420 -33.39 2.13 -6.23
CA ILE A 420 -34.29 0.98 -6.39
C ILE A 420 -33.53 -0.28 -5.94
N VAL A 421 -34.23 -1.21 -5.30
CA VAL A 421 -33.68 -2.50 -4.88
C VAL A 421 -34.52 -3.64 -5.46
N CYS A 422 -33.83 -4.65 -6.00
CA CYS A 422 -34.44 -5.92 -6.37
C CYS A 422 -34.10 -6.98 -5.32
N LEU A 423 -35.10 -7.66 -4.80
CA LEU A 423 -34.94 -8.84 -3.94
C LEU A 423 -35.14 -10.06 -4.83
N HIS A 424 -34.05 -10.71 -5.20
CA HIS A 424 -34.06 -11.93 -6.02
C HIS A 424 -34.44 -13.13 -5.17
N ILE A 425 -35.50 -13.82 -5.60
CA ILE A 425 -36.13 -14.88 -4.82
C ILE A 425 -35.98 -16.22 -5.52
N VAL A 426 -35.30 -17.15 -4.85
CA VAL A 426 -35.15 -18.52 -5.33
C VAL A 426 -35.87 -19.47 -4.37
N GLY A 427 -36.81 -20.21 -4.90
CA GLY A 427 -37.68 -21.05 -4.09
C GLY A 427 -38.50 -20.21 -3.07
N ASN A 428 -38.33 -20.44 -1.76
CA ASN A 428 -39.05 -19.75 -0.71
C ASN A 428 -38.16 -18.81 0.11
N LYS A 429 -37.06 -18.30 -0.46
CA LYS A 429 -36.14 -17.40 0.24
C LYS A 429 -35.64 -16.31 -0.69
N VAL A 430 -35.46 -15.12 -0.14
CA VAL A 430 -34.65 -14.10 -0.78
C VAL A 430 -33.21 -14.60 -0.80
N LYS A 431 -32.71 -14.86 -1.99
CA LYS A 431 -31.33 -15.32 -2.20
C LYS A 431 -30.37 -14.15 -2.08
N GLN A 432 -30.74 -13.01 -2.69
CA GLN A 432 -29.88 -11.83 -2.75
C GLN A 432 -30.68 -10.56 -2.97
N THR A 433 -30.09 -9.42 -2.57
CA THR A 433 -30.62 -8.07 -2.84
C THR A 433 -29.67 -7.35 -3.78
N TYR A 434 -30.24 -6.70 -4.82
CA TYR A 434 -29.49 -5.90 -5.79
C TYR A 434 -29.95 -4.45 -5.73
N TYR A 435 -29.02 -3.55 -5.50
CA TYR A 435 -29.27 -2.11 -5.48
C TYR A 435 -28.95 -1.47 -6.83
N PHE A 436 -29.78 -0.52 -7.26
CA PHE A 436 -29.64 0.26 -8.47
C PHE A 436 -29.81 1.75 -8.13
N GLY A 437 -28.79 2.54 -8.41
CA GLY A 437 -28.71 3.95 -8.09
C GLY A 437 -28.27 4.81 -9.28
N ALA A 438 -27.65 5.94 -9.00
CA ALA A 438 -27.23 6.90 -10.03
C ALA A 438 -26.29 6.32 -11.08
N SER A 439 -25.44 5.35 -10.71
CA SER A 439 -24.56 4.63 -11.63
C SER A 439 -25.34 3.74 -12.63
N ASP A 440 -26.57 3.41 -12.29
CA ASP A 440 -27.46 2.57 -13.09
C ASP A 440 -28.55 3.42 -13.81
N ASN A 441 -28.32 4.72 -13.92
CA ASN A 441 -29.28 5.70 -14.45
C ASN A 441 -30.60 5.75 -13.68
N VAL A 442 -30.60 5.43 -12.38
CA VAL A 442 -31.71 5.69 -11.47
C VAL A 442 -31.51 7.08 -10.86
N PRO A 443 -32.52 7.97 -10.84
CA PRO A 443 -32.34 9.31 -10.32
C PRO A 443 -32.00 9.29 -8.83
N ASN A 444 -31.09 10.19 -8.43
CA ASN A 444 -30.69 10.33 -7.02
C ASN A 444 -31.71 11.21 -6.27
N GLU A 445 -32.93 10.72 -6.17
CA GLU A 445 -34.07 11.41 -5.59
C GLU A 445 -34.86 10.46 -4.71
N THR A 446 -35.70 11.05 -3.85
CA THR A 446 -36.64 10.27 -3.06
C THR A 446 -37.82 9.82 -3.91
N PHE A 447 -38.13 8.55 -3.86
CA PHE A 447 -39.33 7.98 -4.49
C PHE A 447 -40.59 8.25 -3.67
N LEU A 448 -41.74 8.18 -4.33
CA LEU A 448 -43.03 8.48 -3.72
C LEU A 448 -43.72 7.21 -3.20
N ASN A 449 -44.42 7.34 -2.06
CA ASN A 449 -45.12 6.21 -1.42
C ASN A 449 -46.23 5.63 -2.32
N ALA A 450 -46.22 4.30 -2.42
CA ALA A 450 -47.16 3.51 -3.21
C ALA A 450 -47.31 3.95 -4.70
N LYS A 451 -46.23 4.52 -5.24
CA LYS A 451 -46.11 4.96 -6.64
C LYS A 451 -45.20 4.08 -7.43
N GLY A 452 -45.66 2.86 -7.70
CA GLY A 452 -44.96 1.89 -8.54
C GLY A 452 -45.94 0.82 -9.02
N MET A 453 -45.77 0.39 -10.28
CA MET A 453 -46.55 -0.69 -10.87
C MET A 453 -45.82 -1.38 -12.02
N LYS A 454 -46.29 -2.59 -12.33
CA LYS A 454 -45.89 -3.32 -13.54
C LYS A 454 -46.88 -3.03 -14.66
N LEU A 455 -46.37 -2.68 -15.82
CA LEU A 455 -47.14 -2.48 -17.05
C LEU A 455 -47.47 -3.82 -17.71
N PRO A 456 -48.52 -3.87 -18.62
CA PRO A 456 -48.87 -5.10 -19.33
C PRO A 456 -47.75 -5.70 -20.19
N ASN A 457 -46.79 -4.93 -20.60
CA ASN A 457 -45.60 -5.38 -21.35
C ASN A 457 -44.45 -5.92 -20.48
N GLY A 458 -44.70 -6.04 -19.16
CA GLY A 458 -43.68 -6.50 -18.19
C GLY A 458 -42.76 -5.43 -17.64
N GLN A 459 -42.74 -4.22 -18.22
CA GLN A 459 -41.95 -3.12 -17.69
C GLN A 459 -42.45 -2.65 -16.33
N ILE A 460 -41.55 -2.18 -15.48
CA ILE A 460 -41.86 -1.58 -14.20
C ILE A 460 -41.72 -0.06 -14.28
N ILE A 461 -42.69 0.66 -13.74
CA ILE A 461 -42.63 2.10 -13.53
C ILE A 461 -42.65 2.42 -12.05
N MET A 462 -41.84 3.40 -11.64
CA MET A 462 -41.80 3.95 -10.28
C MET A 462 -41.62 5.46 -10.32
N GLN A 463 -42.35 6.19 -9.50
CA GLN A 463 -42.35 7.66 -9.46
C GLN A 463 -41.41 8.17 -8.36
N SER A 464 -40.46 9.00 -8.71
CA SER A 464 -39.69 9.86 -7.80
C SER A 464 -40.26 11.28 -7.75
N LEU A 465 -39.57 12.20 -7.09
CA LEU A 465 -40.03 13.60 -6.98
C LEU A 465 -40.12 14.27 -8.36
N ASP A 466 -39.08 14.20 -9.17
CA ASP A 466 -38.98 14.94 -10.42
C ASP A 466 -39.04 14.04 -11.66
N HIS A 467 -39.04 12.70 -11.48
CA HIS A 467 -39.06 11.76 -12.60
C HIS A 467 -39.99 10.57 -12.39
N VAL A 468 -40.46 10.02 -13.51
CA VAL A 468 -40.98 8.67 -13.60
C VAL A 468 -39.84 7.78 -14.14
N VAL A 469 -39.48 6.76 -13.38
CA VAL A 469 -38.48 5.80 -13.77
C VAL A 469 -39.16 4.58 -14.37
N MET A 470 -38.76 4.19 -15.59
CA MET A 470 -39.30 3.03 -16.30
C MET A 470 -38.15 2.10 -16.70
N PHE A 471 -38.27 0.81 -16.44
CA PHE A 471 -37.29 -0.19 -16.80
C PHE A 471 -37.94 -1.56 -17.07
N ASP A 472 -37.22 -2.39 -17.82
CA ASP A 472 -37.62 -3.75 -18.08
C ASP A 472 -36.80 -4.71 -17.20
N PRO A 473 -37.43 -5.49 -16.30
CA PRO A 473 -36.73 -6.45 -15.44
C PRO A 473 -35.93 -7.52 -16.19
N VAL A 474 -36.30 -7.87 -17.43
CA VAL A 474 -35.57 -8.79 -18.29
C VAL A 474 -34.09 -8.36 -18.46
N ASN A 475 -33.85 -7.06 -18.60
CA ASN A 475 -32.52 -6.52 -18.78
C ASN A 475 -31.60 -6.72 -17.54
N PHE A 476 -32.18 -7.09 -16.39
CA PHE A 476 -31.47 -7.34 -15.14
C PHE A 476 -31.21 -8.82 -14.88
N GLN A 477 -31.82 -9.74 -15.63
CA GLN A 477 -31.70 -11.18 -15.40
C GLN A 477 -30.26 -11.69 -15.57
N HIS A 478 -29.46 -11.06 -16.45
CA HIS A 478 -28.06 -11.40 -16.58
C HIS A 478 -27.23 -11.11 -15.32
N PHE A 479 -27.62 -10.13 -14.49
CA PHE A 479 -26.96 -9.89 -13.21
C PHE A 479 -27.16 -11.02 -12.22
N PHE A 480 -28.29 -11.71 -12.28
CA PHE A 480 -28.61 -12.80 -11.34
C PHE A 480 -27.93 -14.10 -11.74
N ASN A 481 -27.52 -14.19 -13.01
CA ASN A 481 -26.85 -15.34 -13.61
C ASN A 481 -25.34 -15.09 -13.88
N MET A 482 -24.82 -13.95 -13.47
CA MET A 482 -23.40 -13.69 -13.60
C MET A 482 -22.64 -14.57 -12.60
N ASP A 483 -22.14 -15.70 -13.08
CA ASP A 483 -21.00 -16.34 -12.42
C ASP A 483 -19.90 -15.29 -12.29
N ALA A 484 -19.58 -14.99 -11.07
CA ALA A 484 -18.79 -13.86 -10.62
C ALA A 484 -17.79 -13.33 -11.67
N TYR A 485 -17.95 -12.09 -12.09
CA TYR A 485 -16.90 -11.38 -12.83
C TYR A 485 -15.63 -11.49 -12.03
N VAL A 486 -14.67 -12.24 -12.55
CA VAL A 486 -13.38 -12.37 -11.90
C VAL A 486 -12.71 -11.01 -11.92
N MET A 487 -12.58 -10.41 -10.77
CA MET A 487 -11.88 -9.15 -10.61
C MET A 487 -10.44 -9.41 -10.22
N TYR A 488 -9.54 -8.59 -10.76
CA TYR A 488 -8.10 -8.71 -10.57
C TYR A 488 -7.60 -7.53 -9.72
N PRO A 489 -7.71 -7.61 -8.38
CA PRO A 489 -7.29 -6.51 -7.54
C PRO A 489 -5.79 -6.25 -7.70
N LYS A 490 -5.46 -4.97 -7.85
CA LYS A 490 -4.09 -4.47 -8.00
C LYS A 490 -3.81 -3.43 -6.92
N LEU A 491 -2.59 -3.42 -6.46
CA LEU A 491 -2.07 -2.32 -5.66
C LEU A 491 -1.88 -1.12 -6.61
N SER A 492 -2.60 -0.03 -6.36
CA SER A 492 -2.61 1.16 -7.21
C SER A 492 -1.83 2.33 -6.62
N LYS A 493 -1.73 2.40 -5.29
CA LYS A 493 -0.98 3.44 -4.58
C LYS A 493 -0.40 2.92 -3.27
N LEU A 494 0.81 3.36 -2.96
CA LEU A 494 1.48 3.11 -1.70
C LEU A 494 1.92 4.42 -1.08
N LEU A 495 1.47 4.69 0.13
CA LEU A 495 2.00 5.76 0.96
C LEU A 495 2.89 5.15 2.03
N VAL A 496 4.09 5.68 2.20
CA VAL A 496 5.01 5.33 3.28
C VAL A 496 5.24 6.57 4.11
N ASN A 497 4.89 6.53 5.38
CA ASN A 497 4.90 7.68 6.29
C ASN A 497 4.16 8.91 5.71
N GLY A 498 3.07 8.68 4.96
CA GLY A 498 2.28 9.72 4.31
C GLY A 498 2.82 10.21 2.96
N ILE A 499 3.99 9.75 2.52
CA ILE A 499 4.60 10.12 1.24
C ILE A 499 4.20 9.08 0.18
N ASN A 500 3.73 9.56 -0.99
CA ASN A 500 3.48 8.68 -2.14
C ASN A 500 4.80 8.17 -2.70
N VAL A 501 4.88 6.86 -2.97
CA VAL A 501 6.12 6.20 -3.42
C VAL A 501 5.92 5.63 -4.81
N GLU A 502 6.81 5.98 -5.73
CA GLU A 502 6.90 5.43 -7.07
C GLU A 502 8.16 4.56 -7.24
N ALA A 503 8.25 3.82 -8.34
CA ALA A 503 9.38 2.94 -8.60
C ALA A 503 10.71 3.72 -8.67
N GLY A 504 11.66 3.36 -7.81
CA GLY A 504 12.98 3.98 -7.71
C GLY A 504 13.05 5.22 -6.83
N ASP A 505 11.94 5.60 -6.16
CA ASP A 505 11.97 6.70 -5.19
C ASP A 505 12.65 6.27 -3.90
N GLU A 506 13.46 7.16 -3.36
CA GLU A 506 14.08 6.99 -2.05
C GLU A 506 13.21 7.63 -0.95
N VAL A 507 12.84 6.84 0.04
CA VAL A 507 12.16 7.31 1.24
C VAL A 507 13.03 6.94 2.45
N ALA A 508 13.38 7.91 3.27
CA ALA A 508 14.24 7.71 4.44
C ALA A 508 15.54 6.94 4.12
N GLY A 509 16.15 7.23 2.94
CA GLY A 509 17.44 6.67 2.54
C GLY A 509 17.40 5.24 1.99
N SER A 510 16.22 4.72 1.65
CA SER A 510 16.07 3.43 0.98
C SER A 510 15.05 3.47 -0.14
N VAL A 511 15.27 2.68 -1.20
CA VAL A 511 14.31 2.47 -2.29
C VAL A 511 13.30 1.42 -1.83
N VAL A 512 12.04 1.84 -1.70
CA VAL A 512 10.94 0.96 -1.25
C VAL A 512 10.39 0.11 -2.39
N LEU A 513 10.26 0.69 -3.58
CA LEU A 513 9.75 0.04 -4.77
C LEU A 513 10.82 -0.01 -5.87
N GLU A 514 11.31 -1.20 -6.17
CA GLU A 514 12.22 -1.42 -7.32
C GLU A 514 11.46 -1.51 -8.65
N LYS A 515 10.19 -1.86 -8.58
CA LYS A 515 9.28 -2.04 -9.74
C LYS A 515 8.06 -1.16 -9.58
N ALA A 516 7.36 -0.96 -10.70
CA ALA A 516 6.05 -0.31 -10.67
C ALA A 516 5.12 -0.96 -9.65
N ILE A 517 4.33 -0.13 -8.98
CA ILE A 517 3.48 -0.56 -7.88
C ILE A 517 2.54 -1.71 -8.26
N THR A 518 2.01 -1.67 -9.48
CA THR A 518 1.12 -2.71 -10.03
C THR A 518 1.80 -4.06 -10.25
N ARG A 519 3.14 -4.08 -10.29
CA ARG A 519 3.99 -5.27 -10.45
C ARG A 519 4.64 -5.73 -9.15
N THR A 520 4.54 -4.93 -8.11
CA THR A 520 5.16 -5.21 -6.82
C THR A 520 4.28 -6.15 -6.00
N LYS A 521 4.85 -7.25 -5.56
CA LYS A 521 4.25 -8.22 -4.64
C LYS A 521 4.93 -8.25 -3.29
N VAL A 522 6.19 -7.82 -3.24
CA VAL A 522 6.99 -7.77 -2.02
C VAL A 522 7.44 -6.33 -1.79
N ILE A 523 7.16 -5.80 -0.63
CA ILE A 523 7.50 -4.44 -0.20
C ILE A 523 8.48 -4.57 0.97
N ASN A 524 9.69 -4.03 0.81
CA ASN A 524 10.72 -4.03 1.83
C ASN A 524 10.79 -2.67 2.49
N LEU A 525 10.59 -2.63 3.80
CA LEU A 525 10.55 -1.41 4.60
C LEU A 525 11.66 -1.45 5.65
N THR A 526 12.21 -0.30 5.96
CA THR A 526 13.04 -0.11 7.15
C THR A 526 12.15 0.04 8.39
N TYR A 527 12.72 -0.09 9.58
CA TYR A 527 11.98 0.09 10.83
C TYR A 527 11.40 1.51 11.01
N GLU A 528 11.95 2.51 10.31
CA GLU A 528 11.44 3.90 10.31
C GLU A 528 10.25 4.08 9.36
N GLN A 529 10.05 3.16 8.43
CA GLN A 529 8.98 3.16 7.42
C GLN A 529 7.80 2.29 7.87
N ASN A 530 7.47 2.32 9.14
CA ASN A 530 6.51 1.39 9.77
C ASN A 530 5.03 1.80 9.66
N THR A 531 4.75 2.89 8.98
CA THR A 531 3.38 3.37 8.75
C THR A 531 3.13 3.47 7.26
N ILE A 532 2.28 2.62 6.75
CA ILE A 532 1.95 2.57 5.33
C ILE A 532 0.43 2.63 5.10
N SER A 533 0.05 3.09 3.94
CA SER A 533 -1.32 2.97 3.44
C SER A 533 -1.27 2.38 2.05
N MET A 534 -1.90 1.22 1.88
CA MET A 534 -2.00 0.51 0.62
C MET A 534 -3.38 0.80 0.00
N THR A 535 -3.41 1.30 -1.23
CA THR A 535 -4.65 1.50 -1.96
C THR A 535 -4.78 0.43 -3.03
N PHE A 536 -5.88 -0.31 -3.00
CA PHE A 536 -6.18 -1.36 -3.97
C PHE A 536 -7.33 -0.95 -4.87
N SER A 537 -7.20 -1.23 -6.17
CA SER A 537 -8.28 -1.15 -7.14
C SER A 537 -8.62 -2.56 -7.63
N ALA A 538 -9.89 -2.90 -7.61
CA ALA A 538 -10.40 -4.15 -8.20
C ALA A 538 -10.63 -4.02 -9.72
N GLN A 539 -10.39 -2.84 -10.29
CA GLN A 539 -10.61 -2.53 -11.69
C GLN A 539 -12.07 -2.78 -12.13
N ASN A 540 -13.00 -2.48 -11.22
CA ASN A 540 -14.42 -2.58 -11.51
C ASN A 540 -14.90 -1.32 -12.25
N TYR A 541 -14.72 -1.30 -13.56
CA TYR A 541 -15.13 -0.17 -14.40
C TYR A 541 -16.65 -0.04 -14.53
N ALA A 542 -17.33 -1.17 -14.54
CA ALA A 542 -18.76 -1.24 -14.75
C ALA A 542 -19.55 -0.67 -13.57
N ARG A 543 -19.16 -1.00 -12.35
CA ARG A 543 -19.89 -0.65 -11.11
C ARG A 543 -18.96 -0.40 -9.94
N PRO A 544 -18.20 0.68 -9.89
CA PRO A 544 -17.22 0.95 -8.85
C PRO A 544 -17.80 0.89 -7.42
N LEU A 545 -19.01 1.44 -7.22
CA LEU A 545 -19.70 1.42 -5.92
C LEU A 545 -20.08 0.02 -5.44
N LYS A 546 -20.13 -0.96 -6.34
CA LYS A 546 -20.41 -2.37 -6.04
C LYS A 546 -19.14 -3.21 -6.05
N THR A 547 -18.09 -2.66 -5.48
CA THR A 547 -16.85 -3.39 -5.25
C THR A 547 -16.81 -3.80 -3.79
N PHE A 548 -16.76 -5.09 -3.56
CA PHE A 548 -16.64 -5.71 -2.26
C PHE A 548 -15.26 -6.32 -2.14
N TYR A 549 -14.63 -6.09 -1.01
CA TYR A 549 -13.31 -6.63 -0.70
C TYR A 549 -13.39 -7.50 0.54
N ARG A 550 -12.70 -8.62 0.52
CA ARG A 550 -12.42 -9.45 1.68
C ARG A 550 -10.92 -9.44 1.93
N VAL A 551 -10.50 -8.96 3.08
CA VAL A 551 -9.10 -8.72 3.42
C VAL A 551 -8.72 -9.44 4.69
N ARG A 552 -7.49 -9.92 4.73
CA ARG A 552 -6.86 -10.46 5.93
C ARG A 552 -5.39 -10.12 5.92
N VAL A 553 -4.89 -9.54 7.00
CA VAL A 553 -3.45 -9.47 7.27
C VAL A 553 -3.13 -10.61 8.24
N VAL A 554 -2.47 -11.67 7.77
CA VAL A 554 -2.38 -12.96 8.46
C VAL A 554 -1.82 -12.82 9.87
N GLU A 555 -0.84 -11.96 10.08
CA GLU A 555 -0.14 -11.75 11.35
C GLU A 555 -0.89 -10.83 12.31
N LEU A 556 -1.89 -10.06 11.81
CA LEU A 556 -2.65 -9.10 12.61
C LEU A 556 -4.10 -9.54 12.82
N ASP A 557 -4.69 -10.25 11.85
CA ASP A 557 -6.10 -10.56 11.81
C ASP A 557 -6.34 -12.07 12.07
N LYS A 558 -7.23 -12.39 12.99
CA LYS A 558 -7.66 -13.77 13.22
C LYS A 558 -8.63 -14.26 12.15
N GLU A 559 -9.46 -13.37 11.63
CA GLU A 559 -10.53 -13.66 10.68
C GLU A 559 -10.46 -12.73 9.48
N TRP A 560 -11.14 -13.12 8.41
CA TRP A 560 -11.32 -12.26 7.25
C TRP A 560 -12.26 -11.10 7.58
N LYS A 561 -11.98 -9.92 7.01
CA LYS A 561 -12.78 -8.71 7.15
C LYS A 561 -13.34 -8.30 5.80
N ASP A 562 -14.63 -8.02 5.76
CA ASP A 562 -15.31 -7.58 4.55
C ASP A 562 -15.43 -6.05 4.54
N TYR A 563 -15.13 -5.46 3.39
CA TYR A 563 -15.15 -4.02 3.16
C TYR A 563 -15.93 -3.68 1.89
N SER A 564 -16.78 -2.67 1.97
CA SER A 564 -17.48 -2.07 0.84
C SER A 564 -17.65 -0.57 1.07
N TYR A 565 -18.04 0.15 0.03
CA TYR A 565 -18.39 1.58 0.16
C TYR A 565 -19.42 1.84 1.26
N TYR A 566 -20.36 0.92 1.45
CA TYR A 566 -21.49 1.09 2.38
C TYR A 566 -21.15 0.71 3.84
N THR A 567 -20.20 -0.19 4.06
CA THR A 567 -19.95 -0.79 5.39
C THR A 567 -18.61 -0.40 6.01
N SER A 568 -17.69 0.21 5.27
CA SER A 568 -16.29 0.34 5.67
C SER A 568 -15.89 1.71 6.26
N ASN A 569 -16.85 2.57 6.61
CA ASN A 569 -16.57 3.89 7.19
C ASN A 569 -15.52 4.71 6.42
N GLY A 570 -15.57 4.68 5.08
CA GLY A 570 -14.68 5.42 4.20
C GLY A 570 -13.37 4.70 3.80
N LEU A 571 -13.14 3.46 4.24
CA LEU A 571 -12.00 2.67 3.75
C LEU A 571 -12.16 2.25 2.29
N VAL A 572 -13.40 2.09 1.82
CA VAL A 572 -13.69 1.96 0.39
C VAL A 572 -14.34 3.26 -0.08
N ASP A 573 -13.76 3.89 -1.08
CA ASP A 573 -14.22 5.15 -1.62
C ASP A 573 -15.33 4.98 -2.70
N ARG A 574 -15.88 6.11 -3.21
CA ARG A 574 -16.90 6.11 -4.26
C ARG A 574 -16.44 5.54 -5.60
N LYS A 575 -15.13 5.43 -5.79
CA LYS A 575 -14.51 4.87 -6.99
C LYS A 575 -14.22 3.37 -6.83
N GLY A 576 -14.64 2.78 -5.70
CA GLY A 576 -14.42 1.36 -5.41
C GLY A 576 -12.98 1.02 -5.05
N GLN A 577 -12.16 1.99 -4.61
CA GLN A 577 -10.81 1.73 -4.11
C GLN A 577 -10.83 1.43 -2.62
N LEU A 578 -10.10 0.40 -2.22
CA LEU A 578 -9.86 0.08 -0.82
C LEU A 578 -8.57 0.75 -0.34
N HIS A 579 -8.68 1.58 0.67
CA HIS A 579 -7.57 2.21 1.38
C HIS A 579 -7.29 1.44 2.67
N LEU A 580 -6.23 0.64 2.69
CA LEU A 580 -5.85 -0.19 3.83
C LEU A 580 -4.69 0.47 4.59
N PRO A 581 -4.94 1.16 5.72
CA PRO A 581 -3.89 1.69 6.56
C PRO A 581 -3.31 0.59 7.44
N LEU A 582 -1.99 0.49 7.48
CA LEU A 582 -1.22 -0.36 8.38
C LEU A 582 -0.24 0.54 9.13
N THR A 583 -0.48 0.74 10.42
CA THR A 583 0.25 1.71 11.23
C THR A 583 1.05 1.03 12.32
N ASN A 584 2.23 1.58 12.59
CA ASN A 584 3.12 1.11 13.65
C ASN A 584 3.45 -0.39 13.54
N LEU A 585 3.83 -0.82 12.32
CA LEU A 585 4.24 -2.20 12.08
C LEU A 585 5.54 -2.50 12.84
N GLU A 586 5.53 -3.57 13.60
CA GLU A 586 6.74 -4.11 14.22
C GLU A 586 7.65 -4.78 13.18
N PRO A 587 8.96 -4.86 13.40
CA PRO A 587 9.84 -5.63 12.55
C PRO A 587 9.38 -7.08 12.39
N GLY A 588 9.16 -7.50 11.15
CA GLY A 588 8.60 -8.80 10.81
C GLY A 588 8.11 -8.88 9.36
N THR A 589 7.51 -9.98 9.00
CA THR A 589 6.89 -10.19 7.69
C THR A 589 5.38 -10.25 7.86
N TYR A 590 4.65 -9.53 7.01
CA TYR A 590 3.20 -9.45 7.01
C TYR A 590 2.66 -9.89 5.64
N HIS A 591 1.62 -10.72 5.66
CA HIS A 591 0.97 -11.24 4.46
C HIS A 591 -0.42 -10.60 4.34
N VAL A 592 -0.54 -9.66 3.41
CA VAL A 592 -1.81 -9.01 3.08
C VAL A 592 -2.52 -9.83 2.02
N GLN A 593 -3.57 -10.51 2.40
CA GLN A 593 -4.39 -11.34 1.53
C GLN A 593 -5.69 -10.60 1.18
N LEU A 594 -6.08 -10.63 -0.10
CA LEU A 594 -7.22 -9.88 -0.60
C LEU A 594 -7.97 -10.68 -1.67
N LEU A 595 -9.30 -10.64 -1.56
CA LEU A 595 -10.25 -11.07 -2.57
C LEU A 595 -11.14 -9.88 -2.93
N SER A 596 -11.67 -9.86 -4.13
CA SER A 596 -12.65 -8.85 -4.55
C SER A 596 -13.81 -9.50 -5.29
N SER A 597 -15.01 -8.90 -5.17
CA SER A 597 -16.23 -9.36 -5.80
C SER A 597 -17.14 -8.19 -6.16
N MET A 598 -18.04 -8.39 -7.13
CA MET A 598 -19.17 -7.48 -7.40
C MET A 598 -20.42 -7.87 -6.60
N ILE A 599 -20.39 -8.99 -5.91
CA ILE A 599 -21.51 -9.55 -5.15
C ILE A 599 -21.10 -9.66 -3.69
N GLU A 600 -21.89 -9.08 -2.80
CA GLU A 600 -21.64 -9.12 -1.36
C GLU A 600 -21.69 -10.57 -0.83
N GLY A 601 -20.66 -10.94 -0.08
CA GLY A 601 -20.58 -12.27 0.54
C GLY A 601 -20.10 -13.40 -0.37
N GLU A 602 -20.09 -13.21 -1.69
CA GLU A 602 -19.63 -14.19 -2.66
C GLU A 602 -18.24 -13.81 -3.19
N TYR A 603 -17.21 -14.48 -2.73
CA TYR A 603 -15.84 -14.26 -3.19
C TYR A 603 -15.33 -15.50 -3.91
N VAL A 604 -15.23 -15.40 -5.22
CA VAL A 604 -14.79 -16.48 -6.11
C VAL A 604 -13.46 -16.08 -6.76
N GLY A 605 -12.49 -17.00 -6.80
CA GLY A 605 -11.21 -16.78 -7.45
C GLY A 605 -10.02 -17.02 -6.54
N GLU A 606 -8.84 -16.68 -7.03
CA GLU A 606 -7.59 -16.82 -6.30
C GLU A 606 -7.41 -15.71 -5.27
N VAL A 607 -6.82 -16.04 -4.12
CA VAL A 607 -6.41 -15.08 -3.12
C VAL A 607 -5.18 -14.32 -3.64
N TYR A 608 -5.30 -13.02 -3.72
CA TYR A 608 -4.17 -12.14 -4.05
C TYR A 608 -3.39 -11.82 -2.79
N GLU A 609 -2.06 -11.91 -2.87
CA GLU A 609 -1.20 -11.72 -1.72
C GLU A 609 -0.10 -10.70 -1.99
N TRP A 610 0.16 -9.86 -0.99
CA TRP A 610 1.30 -8.94 -0.92
C TRP A 610 2.05 -9.19 0.37
N ILE A 611 3.38 -9.22 0.28
CA ILE A 611 4.28 -9.48 1.40
C ILE A 611 4.95 -8.16 1.77
N ILE A 612 4.88 -7.80 3.04
CA ILE A 612 5.52 -6.62 3.59
C ILE A 612 6.59 -7.08 4.59
N ASN A 613 7.85 -6.79 4.29
CA ASN A 613 8.98 -7.08 5.16
C ASN A 613 9.41 -5.80 5.85
N VAL A 614 9.21 -5.69 7.14
CA VAL A 614 9.74 -4.59 7.96
C VAL A 614 11.05 -5.06 8.59
N HIS A 615 12.16 -4.51 8.14
CA HIS A 615 13.49 -4.86 8.61
C HIS A 615 13.73 -4.37 10.03
N GLN A 616 14.42 -5.18 10.82
CA GLN A 616 14.83 -4.78 12.16
C GLN A 616 15.88 -3.65 12.08
N PRO A 617 15.87 -2.72 13.05
CA PRO A 617 16.95 -1.74 13.15
C PRO A 617 18.28 -2.46 13.34
N TRP A 618 19.35 -1.89 12.75
CA TRP A 618 20.68 -2.49 12.75
C TRP A 618 21.20 -2.88 14.13
N TRP A 619 20.78 -2.11 15.18
CA TRP A 619 21.16 -2.40 16.57
C TRP A 619 20.38 -3.57 17.20
N ARG A 620 19.29 -4.04 16.60
CA ARG A 620 18.50 -5.21 17.04
C ARG A 620 18.87 -6.50 16.32
N THR A 621 19.86 -6.46 15.41
CA THR A 621 20.32 -7.68 14.75
C THR A 621 20.98 -8.61 15.76
N THR A 622 20.72 -9.92 15.66
CA THR A 622 21.26 -10.93 16.58
C THR A 622 22.78 -10.84 16.74
N GLY A 623 23.51 -10.50 15.68
CA GLY A 623 24.95 -10.30 15.70
C GLY A 623 25.37 -9.12 16.59
N LEU A 624 24.68 -7.99 16.46
CA LEU A 624 24.99 -6.79 17.27
C LEU A 624 24.52 -6.95 18.71
N ILE A 625 23.36 -7.54 18.96
CA ILE A 625 22.91 -7.85 20.32
C ILE A 625 23.94 -8.76 21.01
N SER A 626 24.44 -9.79 20.31
CA SER A 626 25.50 -10.67 20.81
C SER A 626 26.79 -9.90 21.07
N LEU A 627 27.18 -8.99 20.15
CA LEU A 627 28.35 -8.13 20.32
C LEU A 627 28.21 -7.20 21.54
N PHE A 628 27.05 -6.53 21.68
CA PHE A 628 26.75 -5.72 22.87
C PHE A 628 26.75 -6.55 24.15
N GLY A 629 26.20 -7.76 24.10
CA GLY A 629 26.26 -8.72 25.20
C GLY A 629 27.69 -9.09 25.57
N LEU A 630 28.56 -9.35 24.60
CA LEU A 630 29.99 -9.64 24.81
C LEU A 630 30.74 -8.43 25.37
N ILE A 631 30.48 -7.22 24.84
CA ILE A 631 31.08 -5.99 25.36
C ILE A 631 30.63 -5.74 26.81
N LEU A 632 29.36 -5.90 27.11
CA LEU A 632 28.83 -5.75 28.47
C LEU A 632 29.47 -6.79 29.41
N PHE A 633 29.56 -8.04 28.97
CA PHE A 633 30.21 -9.11 29.70
C PHE A 633 31.68 -8.81 29.95
N ALA A 634 32.42 -8.35 28.92
CA ALA A 634 33.82 -7.93 29.05
C ALA A 634 33.99 -6.77 30.03
N LEU A 635 33.08 -5.78 30.00
CA LEU A 635 33.06 -4.66 30.96
C LEU A 635 32.78 -5.13 32.39
N LEU A 636 31.84 -6.07 32.57
CA LEU A 636 31.58 -6.66 33.89
C LEU A 636 32.77 -7.44 34.42
N VAL A 637 33.41 -8.26 33.56
CA VAL A 637 34.65 -8.98 33.94
C VAL A 637 35.78 -8.02 34.27
N THR A 638 35.97 -6.99 33.45
CA THR A 638 37.01 -5.97 33.70
C THR A 638 36.73 -5.21 35.00
N ASN A 639 35.48 -4.85 35.23
CA ASN A 639 35.08 -4.18 36.47
C ASN A 639 35.28 -5.09 37.71
N MET A 640 34.96 -6.38 37.58
CA MET A 640 35.22 -7.38 38.62
C MET A 640 36.74 -7.56 38.88
N LEU A 641 37.55 -7.59 37.85
CA LEU A 641 39.02 -7.67 37.96
C LEU A 641 39.58 -6.40 38.64
N ILE A 642 39.11 -5.22 38.22
CA ILE A 642 39.48 -3.94 38.86
C ILE A 642 39.03 -3.91 40.35
N TYR A 643 37.79 -4.36 40.62
CA TYR A 643 37.29 -4.47 41.96
C TYR A 643 38.16 -5.41 42.85
N ASN A 644 38.43 -6.61 42.36
CA ASN A 644 39.28 -7.59 43.02
C ASN A 644 40.72 -7.05 43.23
N ARG A 645 41.30 -6.37 42.24
CA ARG A 645 42.63 -5.73 42.38
C ARG A 645 42.59 -4.62 43.42
N ASN A 646 41.57 -3.77 43.40
CA ASN A 646 41.42 -2.70 44.36
C ASN A 646 41.21 -3.24 45.79
N THR A 647 40.48 -4.37 45.90
CA THR A 647 40.28 -5.03 47.20
C THR A 647 41.57 -5.64 47.72
N ARG A 648 42.36 -6.32 46.87
CA ARG A 648 43.69 -6.81 47.22
C ARG A 648 44.65 -5.71 47.64
N LEU A 649 44.71 -4.59 46.90
CA LEU A 649 45.47 -3.42 47.22
C LEU A 649 45.07 -2.79 48.56
N LYS A 650 43.75 -2.73 48.85
CA LYS A 650 43.24 -2.27 50.16
C LYS A 650 43.63 -3.23 51.27
N MET A 651 43.58 -4.53 51.07
CA MET A 651 44.03 -5.52 52.07
C MET A 651 45.51 -5.38 52.34
N GLN A 652 46.37 -5.25 51.32
CA GLN A 652 47.82 -5.02 51.50
C GLN A 652 48.08 -3.74 52.30
N ARG A 653 47.47 -2.61 51.91
CA ARG A 653 47.62 -1.33 52.68
C ARG A 653 47.17 -1.42 54.12
N ASN A 654 46.06 -2.14 54.37
CA ASN A 654 45.59 -2.33 55.76
C ASN A 654 46.58 -3.24 56.59
N SER A 655 47.19 -4.23 55.92
CA SER A 655 48.23 -5.07 56.56
C SER A 655 49.46 -4.26 56.91
N GLU A 656 50.00 -3.43 56.03
CA GLU A 656 51.11 -2.53 56.26
C GLU A 656 50.78 -1.50 57.33
N GLU A 657 49.58 -0.93 57.36
CA GLU A 657 49.12 0.02 58.38
C GLU A 657 49.08 -0.62 59.78
N ASN A 658 48.57 -1.84 59.88
CA ASN A 658 48.50 -2.58 61.11
C ASN A 658 49.91 -2.95 61.64
N ASP A 659 50.87 -3.26 60.76
CA ASP A 659 52.22 -3.58 61.07
C ASP A 659 52.93 -2.35 61.68
N VAL A 660 52.81 -1.21 61.00
CA VAL A 660 53.37 0.07 61.49
C VAL A 660 52.78 0.48 62.85
N ILE A 661 51.45 0.34 63.05
CA ILE A 661 50.80 0.66 64.32
C ILE A 661 51.24 -0.28 65.43
N SER A 662 51.43 -1.57 65.15
CA SER A 662 51.90 -2.53 66.13
C SER A 662 53.34 -2.23 66.59
N ARG A 663 54.21 -1.82 65.69
CA ARG A 663 55.56 -1.37 65.98
C ARG A 663 55.62 -0.11 66.83
N ILE A 664 54.75 0.90 66.48
CA ILE A 664 54.63 2.09 67.28
C ILE A 664 54.11 1.76 68.67
N LYS A 665 53.15 0.87 68.81
CA LYS A 665 52.62 0.43 70.10
C LYS A 665 53.72 -0.22 70.94
N SER A 666 54.50 -1.17 70.37
CA SER A 666 55.62 -1.81 71.12
C SER A 666 56.69 -0.83 71.47
N PHE A 667 56.92 0.22 70.69
CA PHE A 667 57.83 1.36 71.11
C PHE A 667 57.24 2.16 72.23
N VAL A 668 55.95 2.52 72.16
CA VAL A 668 55.26 3.27 73.27
C VAL A 668 55.28 2.48 74.56
N ASP A 669 54.93 1.17 74.49
CA ASP A 669 54.91 0.28 75.62
C ASP A 669 56.34 0.18 76.33
N ARG A 670 57.42 0.13 75.51
CA ARG A 670 58.82 0.17 76.03
C ARG A 670 59.14 1.48 76.69
N CYS A 671 58.82 2.62 76.07
CA CYS A 671 59.01 3.94 76.63
C CYS A 671 58.24 4.11 77.99
N ASP A 672 57.00 3.60 78.02
CA ASP A 672 56.20 3.60 79.26
C ASP A 672 56.87 2.83 80.44
N THR A 673 57.47 1.64 80.10
CA THR A 673 58.15 0.85 81.08
C THR A 673 59.35 1.58 81.69
N TYR A 674 60.17 2.21 80.84
CA TYR A 674 61.31 2.95 81.25
C TYR A 674 60.96 4.27 82.09
N ASN A 675 59.89 4.95 81.67
CA ASN A 675 59.37 6.08 82.42
C ASN A 675 58.88 5.72 83.82
N ASN A 676 58.32 4.54 83.98
CA ASN A 676 57.85 4.06 85.28
C ASN A 676 58.96 3.60 86.18
N GLU A 677 60.09 3.11 85.64
CA GLU A 677 61.23 2.63 86.39
C GLU A 677 62.29 3.69 86.72
N LYS A 678 62.16 4.96 86.21
CA LYS A 678 63.09 6.09 86.40
C LYS A 678 64.55 5.81 86.03
N ILE A 679 64.81 4.87 85.08
CA ILE A 679 66.09 4.50 84.52
C ILE A 679 66.27 5.22 83.19
N ALA A 680 67.47 5.85 82.90
CA ALA A 680 67.73 6.42 81.59
C ALA A 680 68.01 5.33 80.56
N PRO A 681 67.20 5.14 79.60
CA PRO A 681 67.38 4.07 78.59
C PRO A 681 68.54 4.37 77.67
N THR A 682 69.19 3.31 77.19
CA THR A 682 70.21 3.40 76.13
C THR A 682 69.55 3.52 74.78
N GLN A 683 70.25 4.06 73.80
CA GLN A 683 69.73 4.19 72.44
C GLN A 683 69.30 2.82 71.80
N GLU A 684 69.98 1.74 72.09
CA GLU A 684 69.67 0.39 71.66
C GLU A 684 68.40 -0.17 72.29
N GLU A 685 68.13 0.18 73.55
CA GLU A 685 66.90 -0.24 74.25
C GLU A 685 65.70 0.51 73.78
N ILE A 686 65.83 1.74 73.32
CA ILE A 686 64.72 2.54 72.71
C ILE A 686 64.39 2.06 71.32
N TYR A 687 65.40 1.82 70.46
CA TYR A 687 65.20 1.50 69.03
C TYR A 687 65.11 0.01 68.79
N GLY A 688 65.49 -0.89 69.70
CA GLY A 688 65.55 -2.32 69.52
C GLY A 688 66.88 -2.80 68.92
N THR A 689 67.28 -4.03 69.31
CA THR A 689 68.60 -4.63 68.89
C THR A 689 68.50 -5.40 67.52
N ASP A 690 67.29 -5.81 67.08
CA ASP A 690 67.08 -6.58 65.83
C ASP A 690 66.67 -5.68 64.64
N SER A 691 67.22 -5.92 63.52
CA SER A 691 66.93 -5.14 62.26
C SER A 691 65.44 -5.17 61.85
N GLU A 692 64.71 -6.20 62.24
CA GLU A 692 63.25 -6.34 61.92
C GLU A 692 62.34 -5.51 62.88
N THR A 693 62.86 -5.19 64.12
CA THR A 693 62.11 -4.43 65.11
C THR A 693 62.50 -2.94 65.17
N ARG A 694 63.55 -2.54 64.47
CA ARG A 694 64.08 -1.18 64.45
C ARG A 694 63.19 -0.26 63.65
N ILE A 695 62.59 0.72 64.28
CA ILE A 695 61.80 1.75 63.62
C ILE A 695 62.74 2.91 63.30
N ASN A 696 62.89 3.27 62.05
CA ASN A 696 63.72 4.37 61.57
C ASN A 696 62.94 5.70 61.79
N LEU A 697 62.87 6.15 63.00
CA LEU A 697 62.26 7.41 63.45
C LEU A 697 63.30 8.51 63.63
N SER A 698 62.94 9.78 63.34
CA SER A 698 63.85 10.90 63.63
C SER A 698 63.93 11.12 65.14
N ASP A 699 65.13 11.52 65.60
CA ASP A 699 65.36 11.79 67.04
C ASP A 699 64.34 12.83 67.53
N ASP A 700 64.04 13.87 66.74
CA ASP A 700 63.08 14.91 67.13
C ASP A 700 61.65 14.32 67.26
N PHE A 701 61.26 13.34 66.37
CA PHE A 701 59.98 12.69 66.54
C PHE A 701 59.89 11.82 67.76
N VAL A 702 60.94 11.16 68.12
CA VAL A 702 61.00 10.35 69.33
C VAL A 702 60.85 11.23 70.55
N ASP A 703 61.54 12.41 70.67
CA ASP A 703 61.40 13.37 71.71
C ASP A 703 59.96 13.91 71.83
N VAL A 704 59.40 14.22 70.72
CA VAL A 704 57.95 14.66 70.68
C VAL A 704 57.02 13.57 71.17
N MET A 705 57.25 12.33 70.78
CA MET A 705 56.41 11.19 71.18
C MET A 705 56.57 10.92 72.72
N LEU A 706 57.75 11.01 73.23
CA LEU A 706 58.02 10.89 74.67
C LEU A 706 57.31 11.98 75.51
N ARG A 707 57.06 13.14 74.94
CA ARG A 707 56.28 14.22 75.61
C ARG A 707 54.75 13.97 75.43
N ILE A 708 54.31 13.45 74.31
CA ILE A 708 52.93 13.19 74.09
C ILE A 708 52.37 11.96 74.84
N ILE A 709 53.16 10.89 74.96
CA ILE A 709 52.70 9.66 75.61
C ILE A 709 52.22 9.89 77.06
N PRO A 710 52.93 10.60 77.93
CA PRO A 710 52.44 10.89 79.28
C PRO A 710 51.11 11.61 79.23
N TYR A 711 50.99 12.61 78.33
CA TYR A 711 49.77 13.39 78.19
C TYR A 711 48.56 12.51 77.79
N VAL A 712 48.79 11.58 76.86
CA VAL A 712 47.74 10.63 76.41
C VAL A 712 47.43 9.66 77.55
N HIS A 713 48.37 9.22 78.28
CA HIS A 713 48.24 8.31 79.47
C HIS A 713 47.47 8.96 80.65
N GLU A 714 47.79 10.19 80.97
CA GLU A 714 47.03 10.91 81.98
C GLU A 714 45.59 11.19 81.64
N ARG A 715 45.30 11.20 80.32
CA ARG A 715 43.94 11.37 79.78
C ARG A 715 43.25 10.10 79.47
N LYS A 716 43.60 8.97 79.98
CA LYS A 716 42.85 7.73 79.76
C LYS A 716 41.35 7.95 80.02
N GLY A 717 40.52 7.63 78.97
CA GLY A 717 39.08 7.76 79.05
C GLY A 717 38.51 9.12 78.66
N ARG A 718 39.36 10.06 78.19
CA ARG A 718 38.91 11.38 77.71
C ARG A 718 39.31 11.60 76.26
N SER A 719 38.51 12.31 75.50
CA SER A 719 38.82 12.64 74.12
C SER A 719 39.94 13.66 74.01
N PHE A 720 40.80 13.53 73.02
CA PHE A 720 41.84 14.50 72.68
C PHE A 720 41.89 14.74 71.14
N SER A 721 42.48 15.87 70.77
CA SER A 721 42.67 16.26 69.34
C SER A 721 44.14 16.66 69.12
N MET A 722 44.54 16.81 67.84
CA MET A 722 45.87 17.26 67.45
C MET A 722 46.20 18.63 68.06
N HIS A 723 45.21 19.53 68.09
CA HIS A 723 45.41 20.84 68.79
C HIS A 723 45.71 20.65 70.24
N MET A 724 45.05 19.72 70.92
CA MET A 724 45.29 19.47 72.35
C MET A 724 46.67 18.82 72.58
N LEU A 725 47.07 17.93 71.63
CA LEU A 725 48.40 17.33 71.71
C LEU A 725 49.53 18.36 71.45
N ALA A 726 49.35 19.19 70.42
CA ALA A 726 50.28 20.25 70.02
C ALA A 726 50.45 21.27 71.19
N ASN A 727 49.36 21.73 71.78
CA ASN A 727 49.40 22.63 72.91
C ASN A 727 50.04 22.03 74.17
N ALA A 728 49.91 20.68 74.32
CA ALA A 728 50.51 20.00 75.50
C ALA A 728 52.06 19.94 75.50
N ILE A 729 52.62 20.00 74.27
CA ILE A 729 54.06 19.92 74.03
C ILE A 729 54.69 21.28 73.62
N ASP A 730 53.85 22.33 73.61
CA ASP A 730 54.22 23.68 73.16
C ASP A 730 54.77 23.73 71.71
N MET A 731 54.05 23.08 70.75
CA MET A 731 54.42 23.00 69.36
C MET A 731 53.28 23.47 68.48
N ASP A 732 53.64 24.02 67.34
CA ASP A 732 52.60 24.37 66.33
C ASP A 732 51.90 23.12 65.79
N VAL A 733 50.59 23.19 65.55
CA VAL A 733 49.74 22.07 65.03
C VAL A 733 50.20 21.63 63.67
N ILE A 734 50.61 22.54 62.81
CA ILE A 734 51.02 22.22 61.42
C ILE A 734 52.37 21.51 61.47
N GLU A 735 53.24 21.93 62.26
CA GLU A 735 54.57 21.37 62.54
C GLU A 735 54.43 19.92 63.07
N LEU A 736 53.60 19.76 64.10
CA LEU A 736 53.29 18.43 64.65
C LEU A 736 52.64 17.53 63.63
N TYR A 737 51.77 18.09 62.82
CA TYR A 737 51.13 17.36 61.71
C TYR A 737 52.15 16.88 60.65
N GLY A 738 53.07 17.73 60.25
CA GLY A 738 54.19 17.45 59.37
C GLY A 738 55.07 16.34 59.88
N MET A 739 55.53 16.48 61.07
CA MET A 739 56.45 15.57 61.79
C MET A 739 55.83 14.17 61.92
N ILE A 740 54.54 14.06 62.25
CA ILE A 740 53.85 12.77 62.38
C ILE A 740 53.72 12.16 60.96
N SER A 741 53.40 12.98 59.98
CA SER A 741 53.22 12.48 58.60
C SER A 741 54.52 11.96 57.95
N GLU A 742 55.61 12.66 58.19
CA GLU A 742 56.92 12.32 57.67
C GLU A 742 57.53 11.04 58.30
N ASN A 743 57.35 10.87 59.57
CA ASN A 743 57.93 9.78 60.34
C ASN A 743 57.09 8.52 60.30
N ILE A 744 55.75 8.66 60.25
CA ILE A 744 54.85 7.50 60.19
C ILE A 744 54.40 7.18 58.78
N HIS A 745 54.62 8.07 57.78
CA HIS A 745 54.12 8.00 56.43
C HIS A 745 52.60 7.82 56.30
N LYS A 746 51.87 8.25 57.34
CA LYS A 746 50.40 8.25 57.39
C LYS A 746 49.88 9.58 57.93
N SER A 747 48.64 9.89 57.58
CA SER A 747 48.05 11.13 58.10
C SER A 747 47.90 11.04 59.62
N PRO A 748 48.11 12.11 60.34
CA PRO A 748 47.94 12.19 61.79
C PRO A 748 46.55 11.75 62.28
N ARG A 749 45.54 11.86 61.41
CA ARG A 749 44.19 11.35 61.69
C ARG A 749 44.17 9.84 61.93
N VAL A 750 45.01 9.10 61.26
CA VAL A 750 45.15 7.65 61.42
C VAL A 750 45.73 7.34 62.81
N LEU A 751 46.75 8.05 63.20
CA LEU A 751 47.36 7.91 64.52
C LEU A 751 46.37 8.22 65.64
N ILE A 752 45.73 9.42 65.63
CA ILE A 752 44.75 9.82 66.63
C ILE A 752 43.59 8.82 66.68
N ARG A 753 43.12 8.38 65.53
CA ARG A 753 42.05 7.36 65.48
C ARG A 753 42.47 6.06 66.10
N SER A 754 43.70 5.59 65.89
CA SER A 754 44.23 4.39 66.51
C SER A 754 44.28 4.53 68.00
N MET A 755 44.84 5.64 68.49
CA MET A 755 44.92 5.97 69.97
C MET A 755 43.50 6.03 70.56
N ARG A 756 42.52 6.60 69.86
CA ARG A 756 41.15 6.66 70.36
C ARG A 756 40.49 5.29 70.43
N ILE A 757 40.77 4.41 69.46
CA ILE A 757 40.26 3.03 69.47
C ILE A 757 40.91 2.22 70.61
N ASP A 758 42.18 2.44 70.89
CA ASP A 758 42.84 1.81 72.02
C ASP A 758 42.25 2.30 73.33
N GLN A 759 41.96 3.64 73.50
CA GLN A 759 41.21 4.19 74.64
C GLN A 759 39.80 3.57 74.77
N VAL A 760 39.08 3.31 73.65
CA VAL A 760 37.79 2.58 73.65
C VAL A 760 37.98 1.20 74.25
N ALA A 761 39.01 0.46 73.86
CA ALA A 761 39.30 -0.87 74.34
C ALA A 761 39.59 -0.84 75.85
N GLU A 762 40.36 0.19 76.29
CA GLU A 762 40.67 0.39 77.74
C GLU A 762 39.41 0.72 78.51
N GLN A 763 38.56 1.65 78.05
CA GLN A 763 37.30 1.96 78.70
C GLN A 763 36.35 0.80 78.80
N LEU A 764 36.28 -0.05 77.73
CA LEU A 764 35.49 -1.28 77.73
C LEU A 764 35.95 -2.26 78.78
N ARG A 765 37.25 -2.24 79.14
CA ARG A 765 37.85 -3.10 80.16
C ARG A 765 37.69 -2.55 81.57
N THR A 766 37.70 -1.22 81.70
CA THR A 766 37.80 -0.53 83.02
C THR A 766 36.49 0.07 83.50
N THR A 767 35.49 0.18 82.70
CA THR A 767 34.21 0.85 83.01
C THR A 767 33.00 0.10 82.55
N ASP A 768 31.86 0.24 83.21
CA ASP A 768 30.56 -0.32 82.79
C ASP A 768 29.74 0.66 81.94
N LYS A 769 30.36 1.69 81.38
CA LYS A 769 29.71 2.67 80.53
C LYS A 769 29.14 1.99 79.24
N THR A 770 28.08 2.56 78.70
CA THR A 770 27.53 2.08 77.47
C THR A 770 28.52 2.27 76.30
N VAL A 771 28.41 1.48 75.23
CA VAL A 771 29.26 1.56 74.02
C VAL A 771 29.12 2.96 73.39
N GLU A 772 27.94 3.56 73.46
CA GLU A 772 27.65 4.90 72.98
C GLU A 772 28.32 5.98 73.80
N ASP A 773 28.28 5.89 75.13
CA ASP A 773 28.96 6.81 76.01
C ASP A 773 30.49 6.75 75.88
N ILE A 774 31.02 5.53 75.72
CA ILE A 774 32.45 5.33 75.47
C ILE A 774 32.88 5.95 74.14
N ALA A 775 32.05 5.78 73.09
CA ALA A 775 32.32 6.38 71.77
C ALA A 775 32.40 7.92 71.86
N ASN A 776 31.47 8.54 72.61
CA ASN A 776 31.46 9.99 72.83
C ASN A 776 32.65 10.44 73.70
N ASP A 777 32.94 9.77 74.77
CA ASP A 777 34.08 10.08 75.64
C ASP A 777 35.44 9.99 74.94
N CYS A 778 35.56 9.03 73.99
CA CYS A 778 36.74 8.87 73.10
C CYS A 778 36.76 9.80 71.88
N GLY A 779 35.78 10.72 71.76
CA GLY A 779 35.73 11.74 70.74
C GLY A 779 35.36 11.22 69.38
N PHE A 780 34.52 10.16 69.25
CA PHE A 780 33.92 9.71 68.02
C PHE A 780 32.60 10.44 67.81
N VAL A 781 32.41 10.99 66.60
CA VAL A 781 31.18 11.68 66.17
C VAL A 781 29.99 10.73 66.00
N SER A 782 30.26 9.46 65.74
CA SER A 782 29.24 8.45 65.53
C SER A 782 29.67 7.11 66.17
N PRO A 783 28.84 6.53 67.06
CA PRO A 783 29.07 5.24 67.61
C PRO A 783 29.25 4.15 66.62
N ASN A 784 28.43 4.16 65.57
CA ASN A 784 28.51 3.19 64.43
C ASN A 784 29.86 3.26 63.74
N TYR A 785 30.39 4.45 63.51
CA TYR A 785 31.71 4.59 62.87
C TYR A 785 32.80 4.04 63.81
N MET A 786 32.72 4.30 65.10
CA MET A 786 33.62 3.72 66.11
C MET A 786 33.54 2.16 66.11
N ILE A 787 32.31 1.60 66.16
CA ILE A 787 32.12 0.13 66.15
C ILE A 787 32.75 -0.47 64.94
N ALA A 788 32.54 0.10 63.73
CA ALA A 788 33.15 -0.39 62.48
C ALA A 788 34.68 -0.35 62.52
N LYS A 789 35.30 0.74 63.15
CA LYS A 789 36.76 0.86 63.26
C LYS A 789 37.32 -0.05 64.32
N PHE A 790 36.59 -0.26 65.39
CA PHE A 790 36.93 -1.18 66.46
C PHE A 790 36.94 -2.63 65.95
N TYR A 791 35.87 -3.02 65.24
CA TYR A 791 35.82 -4.32 64.62
C TYR A 791 36.94 -4.57 63.59
N HIS A 792 37.30 -3.52 62.83
CA HIS A 792 38.40 -3.64 61.89
C HIS A 792 39.73 -3.93 62.63
N ARG A 793 39.95 -3.37 63.82
CA ARG A 793 41.18 -3.53 64.55
C ARG A 793 41.20 -4.81 65.39
N PHE A 794 40.17 -5.06 66.17
CA PHE A 794 40.12 -6.18 67.12
C PHE A 794 39.42 -7.42 66.59
N LYS A 795 38.81 -7.37 65.37
CA LYS A 795 38.03 -8.45 64.68
C LYS A 795 36.81 -8.91 65.46
N MET A 796 36.39 -8.15 66.46
CA MET A 796 35.19 -8.34 67.27
C MET A 796 34.54 -6.99 67.57
N THR A 797 33.27 -7.01 67.84
CA THR A 797 32.54 -5.79 68.22
C THR A 797 32.91 -5.34 69.61
N PRO A 798 32.74 -4.07 69.97
CA PRO A 798 32.98 -3.59 71.33
C PRO A 798 32.19 -4.39 72.36
N ARG A 799 31.02 -4.87 72.07
CA ARG A 799 30.20 -5.65 72.97
C ARG A 799 30.79 -7.05 73.15
N GLU A 800 31.18 -7.72 72.12
CA GLU A 800 31.85 -9.03 72.16
C GLU A 800 33.16 -8.93 72.90
N TYR A 801 33.94 -7.87 72.69
CA TYR A 801 35.19 -7.61 73.40
C TYR A 801 35.00 -7.47 74.90
N ARG A 802 33.95 -6.80 75.33
CA ARG A 802 33.61 -6.69 76.76
C ARG A 802 33.16 -8.03 77.39
N GLU A 803 32.36 -8.75 76.63
CA GLU A 803 31.86 -10.09 77.04
C GLU A 803 33.01 -11.12 77.14
N GLU A 804 34.00 -11.10 76.26
CA GLU A 804 35.19 -11.93 76.28
C GLU A 804 36.12 -11.60 77.50
N LEU A 805 36.23 -10.34 77.89
CA LEU A 805 36.99 -9.91 79.08
C LEU A 805 36.28 -10.20 80.38
N ALA A 806 35.00 -10.42 80.38
CA ALA A 806 34.19 -10.75 81.61
C ALA A 806 34.18 -12.23 81.90
N GLN A 807 34.63 -13.08 80.92
CA GLN A 807 34.85 -14.51 81.11
C GLN A 807 36.27 -14.74 81.58
#